data_1ef8bfaca615eefb1d884fb632c61698
#
_entry.id   1ef8bfaca615eefb1d884fb632c61698
#
_cell.length_a   1.000
_cell.length_b   1.000
_cell.length_c   1.000
_cell.angle_alpha   90.00
_cell.angle_beta   90.00
_cell.angle_gamma   90.00
#
_symmetry.space_group_name_H-M   'P 1'
#
loop_
_entity.id
_entity.type
_entity.pdbx_description
1 polymer ?
#
loop_
_entity_poly.entity_id
_entity_poly.type
_entity_poly.pdbx_seq_one_letter_code
_entity_poly.pdbx_strand_id
1 'polypeptide(L)'
;MFEFLFKYPRAVFSKGTLVLLGGWPWWVFVLFLLGAGAGLGWLIRSKLPEASNQIKNWRAGVIWLLQFALAALVLLLLWQPAVLVAELRPQQNIIAVLVDDSRSMSIADTGATREAQAIKALEGGVLDQLQKKFQIRIYRLDRQLSRVPKLDDLKTSPPSSATRIGDGLKQLAGEAADLPIGAVVLLSDGADNSGGIDLDTISTFRSRKIPVHTVGFGLEQVAHDVEINDAVVAPRALADSRLAAKVTLHQRGYAGQKAMLTVRDGGKVLAGRQITLAGDGVTQNETLLFNPGDAGAKTLQFSVDPLPGEENRDNNSVARLVNVESTKRRVLYVEGEPRWEYKFIRRAEQDDRLLSIVSMLRTSENKIYRQGIEDPKELADGFPSRAEDLFPYQAIIIGSVEANYFTAAQKELIQQFVDRRGGGLLFLGGRASLGDGGWAGSSLADLLPVTLPNKKGTFHRDAATASLTSAGADNIITRLVEDPAANVERWKKLPYLMDYQEVGAPKPGAVVLAEMTAAGRKMPMLITENYGRGRTAVLATGGTWRWQMSQPLEDQTHEEFWQQLLRWLVTDTPGHVIASVPSQMLFDDGRVQFSADVRDKNYLPAGDAHVEAHILGPGGSAAQVEMTPDPNSPGTFHAEWTADQGGSYLTEVIATRDKDEVGRDVLTFARMDGVAENFHTEQNRDLLEKLSAETGGRYWTPQDVSKLPGEISYSEAGITVRDTKELWNMPIVFLLLLLLPSAEWLLRRRWGVV
;
A
#
# COMPACT_ATOMS: atom_id res chain seq x y z
N MET A 1 32.70 20.90 25.32
CA MET A 1 32.58 21.01 26.81
C MET A 1 32.79 19.68 27.50
N PHE A 2 32.15 18.58 27.06
CA PHE A 2 32.31 17.25 27.67
C PHE A 2 33.76 16.76 27.63
N GLU A 3 34.41 16.74 26.45
CA GLU A 3 35.80 16.27 26.27
C GLU A 3 36.81 17.12 27.01
N PHE A 4 36.54 18.42 27.19
CA PHE A 4 37.38 19.30 27.98
C PHE A 4 37.39 18.91 29.50
N LEU A 5 36.24 18.50 30.01
CA LEU A 5 36.13 18.10 31.43
C LEU A 5 36.56 16.65 31.66
N PHE A 6 36.22 15.76 30.75
CA PHE A 6 36.43 14.32 30.88
C PHE A 6 37.64 13.78 30.07
N LYS A 7 38.32 14.63 29.32
CA LYS A 7 39.56 14.30 28.56
C LYS A 7 39.31 13.33 27.40
N TYR A 8 38.30 12.44 27.47
CA TYR A 8 38.02 11.40 26.48
C TYR A 8 36.62 11.59 25.84
N PRO A 9 36.43 11.12 24.59
CA PRO A 9 35.10 11.15 23.96
C PRO A 9 34.10 10.27 24.69
N ARG A 10 32.81 10.55 24.50
CA ARG A 10 31.70 9.81 25.15
C ARG A 10 31.76 8.32 24.82
N ALA A 11 32.23 7.92 23.65
CA ALA A 11 32.37 6.55 23.22
C ALA A 11 33.24 5.70 24.17
N VAL A 12 34.29 6.29 24.78
CA VAL A 12 35.14 5.59 25.77
C VAL A 12 34.34 5.17 26.99
N PHE A 13 33.45 6.04 27.45
CA PHE A 13 32.62 5.75 28.65
C PHE A 13 31.43 4.84 28.37
N SER A 14 30.89 4.87 27.15
CA SER A 14 29.73 4.03 26.78
C SER A 14 30.13 2.61 26.36
N LYS A 15 31.32 2.42 25.79
CA LYS A 15 31.81 1.13 25.27
C LYS A 15 32.89 0.50 26.18
N GLY A 16 33.47 1.23 27.09
CA GLY A 16 34.54 0.74 27.97
C GLY A 16 34.02 0.14 29.27
N THR A 17 34.80 -0.76 29.86
CA THR A 17 34.55 -1.34 31.19
C THR A 17 35.39 -0.65 32.24
N LEU A 18 34.77 -0.24 33.34
CA LEU A 18 35.49 0.36 34.45
C LEU A 18 36.34 -0.69 35.14
N VAL A 19 37.63 -0.41 35.29
CA VAL A 19 38.62 -1.26 35.95
C VAL A 19 39.39 -0.42 36.98
N LEU A 20 39.84 -1.05 38.05
CA LEU A 20 40.68 -0.43 39.09
C LEU A 20 42.10 -1.02 38.95
N LEU A 21 43.07 -0.19 38.58
CA LEU A 21 44.45 -0.62 38.31
C LEU A 21 45.28 -0.79 39.59
N GLY A 22 44.87 -0.22 40.69
CA GLY A 22 45.65 -0.14 41.93
C GLY A 22 45.96 -1.44 42.68
N GLY A 23 45.60 -2.62 42.11
CA GLY A 23 45.95 -3.93 42.63
C GLY A 23 45.41 -4.32 44.02
N TRP A 24 44.76 -3.40 44.68
CA TRP A 24 44.21 -3.62 46.01
C TRP A 24 42.77 -4.13 45.93
N PRO A 25 42.35 -5.11 46.79
CA PRO A 25 40.98 -5.60 46.80
C PRO A 25 39.97 -4.50 47.10
N TRP A 26 38.80 -4.53 46.45
CA TRP A 26 37.75 -3.51 46.58
C TRP A 26 37.23 -3.37 48.06
N TRP A 27 37.28 -4.48 48.85
CA TRP A 27 36.85 -4.46 50.26
C TRP A 27 37.77 -3.60 51.13
N VAL A 28 39.05 -3.50 50.77
CA VAL A 28 40.03 -2.61 51.45
C VAL A 28 39.63 -1.15 51.25
N PHE A 29 39.19 -0.78 50.07
CA PHE A 29 38.64 0.55 49.77
C PHE A 29 37.45 0.88 50.69
N VAL A 30 36.47 -0.05 50.78
CA VAL A 30 35.31 0.12 51.66
C VAL A 30 35.72 0.27 53.10
N LEU A 31 36.70 -0.50 53.57
CA LEU A 31 37.19 -0.45 54.96
C LEU A 31 37.84 0.93 55.25
N PHE A 32 38.68 1.45 54.35
CA PHE A 32 39.27 2.78 54.50
C PHE A 32 38.22 3.89 54.41
N LEU A 33 37.23 3.72 53.56
CA LEU A 33 36.13 4.69 53.41
C LEU A 33 35.30 4.77 54.70
N LEU A 34 34.95 3.61 55.28
CA LEU A 34 34.26 3.54 56.56
C LEU A 34 35.10 4.10 57.69
N GLY A 35 36.40 3.78 57.72
CA GLY A 35 37.35 4.33 58.70
C GLY A 35 37.50 5.85 58.61
N ALA A 36 37.59 6.40 57.40
CA ALA A 36 37.65 7.83 57.16
C ALA A 36 36.34 8.52 57.59
N GLY A 37 35.19 7.93 57.24
CA GLY A 37 33.88 8.46 57.62
C GLY A 37 33.68 8.48 59.13
N ALA A 38 34.01 7.38 59.80
CA ALA A 38 33.94 7.29 61.26
C ALA A 38 34.96 8.23 62.00
N GLY A 39 36.19 8.24 61.45
CA GLY A 39 37.25 9.11 62.04
C GLY A 39 36.91 10.60 61.90
N LEU A 40 36.44 11.02 60.70
CA LEU A 40 35.97 12.41 60.49
C LEU A 40 34.76 12.73 61.37
N GLY A 41 33.84 11.83 61.49
CA GLY A 41 32.66 11.99 62.38
C GLY A 41 33.04 12.13 63.79
N TRP A 42 33.99 11.30 64.27
CA TRP A 42 34.55 11.41 65.68
C TRP A 42 35.29 12.72 65.88
N LEU A 43 36.15 13.14 64.96
CA LEU A 43 36.89 14.40 64.98
C LEU A 43 35.96 15.62 65.06
N ILE A 44 34.92 15.65 64.30
CA ILE A 44 33.93 16.74 64.28
C ILE A 44 33.18 16.74 65.61
N ARG A 45 32.76 15.56 66.07
CA ARG A 45 32.01 15.46 67.36
C ARG A 45 32.86 15.76 68.57
N SER A 46 34.13 15.43 68.61
CA SER A 46 35.04 15.73 69.70
C SER A 46 35.35 17.22 69.83
N LYS A 47 35.32 17.98 68.73
CA LYS A 47 35.53 19.44 68.74
C LYS A 47 34.24 20.27 68.86
N LEU A 48 33.07 19.65 68.75
CA LEU A 48 31.78 20.29 68.91
C LEU A 48 31.46 20.86 70.35
N PRO A 49 31.95 20.27 71.46
CA PRO A 49 31.63 20.79 72.78
C PRO A 49 32.13 22.23 73.03
N GLU A 50 33.24 22.66 72.42
CA GLU A 50 33.76 24.02 72.56
C GLU A 50 33.06 25.06 71.64
N ALA A 51 32.35 24.60 70.57
CA ALA A 51 31.66 25.43 69.62
C ALA A 51 30.13 25.34 69.69
N SER A 52 29.59 24.76 70.80
CA SER A 52 28.19 24.28 70.94
C SER A 52 27.09 25.34 70.81
N ASN A 53 27.41 26.63 70.97
CA ASN A 53 26.39 27.69 70.83
C ASN A 53 26.20 28.30 69.44
N GLN A 54 27.02 27.90 68.44
CA GLN A 54 27.00 28.55 67.17
C GLN A 54 26.65 27.63 65.97
N ILE A 55 26.72 26.29 66.11
CA ILE A 55 26.54 25.38 64.95
C ILE A 55 25.29 24.51 65.15
N LYS A 56 24.26 24.70 64.30
CA LYS A 56 23.14 23.77 64.25
C LYS A 56 23.63 22.42 63.70
N ASN A 57 23.18 21.29 64.29
CA ASN A 57 23.62 19.91 63.88
C ASN A 57 23.67 19.61 62.40
N TRP A 58 22.81 20.20 61.58
CA TRP A 58 22.82 20.03 60.15
C TRP A 58 24.06 20.67 59.46
N ARG A 59 24.60 21.78 60.00
CA ARG A 59 25.82 22.44 59.45
C ARG A 59 27.04 21.58 59.67
N ALA A 60 27.17 20.96 60.86
CA ALA A 60 28.22 19.99 61.11
C ALA A 60 28.14 18.76 60.15
N GLY A 61 26.92 18.31 59.84
CA GLY A 61 26.68 17.26 58.88
C GLY A 61 27.13 17.64 57.47
N VAL A 62 26.91 18.88 57.01
CA VAL A 62 27.38 19.37 55.71
C VAL A 62 28.91 19.42 55.65
N ILE A 63 29.58 19.91 56.69
CA ILE A 63 31.07 19.93 56.73
C ILE A 63 31.61 18.51 56.72
N TRP A 64 31.03 17.60 57.52
CA TRP A 64 31.41 16.18 57.49
C TRP A 64 31.24 15.58 56.09
N LEU A 65 30.14 15.85 55.41
CA LEU A 65 29.85 15.32 54.06
C LEU A 65 30.87 15.83 53.03
N LEU A 66 31.27 17.12 53.09
CA LEU A 66 32.27 17.67 52.18
C LEU A 66 33.67 17.07 52.42
N GLN A 67 34.07 16.91 53.70
CA GLN A 67 35.34 16.28 54.05
C GLN A 67 35.35 14.79 53.71
N PHE A 68 34.24 14.10 53.96
CA PHE A 68 34.08 12.70 53.60
C PHE A 68 34.12 12.51 52.07
N ALA A 69 33.45 13.39 51.31
CA ALA A 69 33.49 13.37 49.87
C ALA A 69 34.91 13.61 49.30
N LEU A 70 35.66 14.53 49.93
CA LEU A 70 37.07 14.76 49.56
C LEU A 70 37.94 13.53 49.88
N ALA A 71 37.80 12.96 51.08
CA ALA A 71 38.54 11.76 51.49
C ALA A 71 38.16 10.56 50.57
N ALA A 72 36.89 10.39 50.25
CA ALA A 72 36.41 9.36 49.34
C ALA A 72 36.99 9.54 47.91
N LEU A 73 37.03 10.79 47.42
CA LEU A 73 37.64 11.10 46.13
C LEU A 73 39.12 10.75 46.12
N VAL A 74 39.89 11.17 47.17
CA VAL A 74 41.33 10.87 47.28
C VAL A 74 41.56 9.35 47.38
N LEU A 75 40.80 8.65 48.18
CA LEU A 75 40.84 7.18 48.27
C LEU A 75 40.53 6.52 46.92
N LEU A 76 39.51 6.97 46.20
CA LEU A 76 39.18 6.45 44.86
C LEU A 76 40.35 6.65 43.91
N LEU A 77 41.02 7.78 43.96
CA LEU A 77 42.18 8.05 43.08
C LEU A 77 43.37 7.12 43.38
N LEU A 78 43.58 6.70 44.62
CA LEU A 78 44.60 5.70 45.00
C LEU A 78 44.34 4.32 44.37
N TRP A 79 43.08 3.97 44.11
CA TRP A 79 42.70 2.75 43.39
C TRP A 79 42.89 2.89 41.88
N GLN A 80 43.33 4.05 41.36
CA GLN A 80 43.61 4.31 39.95
C GLN A 80 42.46 3.86 39.04
N PRO A 81 41.29 4.49 39.12
CA PRO A 81 40.17 4.12 38.25
C PRO A 81 40.58 4.39 36.77
N ALA A 82 40.30 3.41 35.93
CA ALA A 82 40.56 3.46 34.49
C ALA A 82 39.39 2.80 33.72
N VAL A 83 39.27 3.17 32.51
CA VAL A 83 38.34 2.51 31.55
C VAL A 83 39.14 1.68 30.57
N LEU A 84 38.88 0.39 30.56
CA LEU A 84 39.43 -0.53 29.56
C LEU A 84 38.52 -0.50 28.33
N VAL A 85 39.06 -0.05 27.18
CA VAL A 85 38.31 0.06 25.93
C VAL A 85 39.05 -0.68 24.82
N ALA A 86 38.28 -1.36 23.97
CA ALA A 86 38.84 -1.93 22.76
C ALA A 86 39.00 -0.82 21.71
N GLU A 87 40.13 -0.72 21.11
CA GLU A 87 40.44 0.23 20.04
C GLU A 87 40.89 -0.55 18.80
N LEU A 88 40.39 -0.15 17.61
CA LEU A 88 40.79 -0.79 16.35
C LEU A 88 42.30 -0.57 16.07
N ARG A 89 42.99 -1.64 15.71
CA ARG A 89 44.43 -1.57 15.38
C ARG A 89 44.62 -0.77 14.09
N PRO A 90 45.44 0.30 14.12
CA PRO A 90 45.65 1.11 12.94
C PRO A 90 46.20 0.29 11.75
N GLN A 91 45.78 0.64 10.52
CA GLN A 91 46.21 0.06 9.24
C GLN A 91 45.94 -1.48 9.06
N GLN A 92 45.30 -2.12 10.02
CA GLN A 92 44.97 -3.57 9.94
C GLN A 92 43.46 -3.82 9.77
N ASN A 93 42.64 -2.79 9.90
CA ASN A 93 41.18 -2.90 9.75
C ASN A 93 40.71 -2.12 8.53
N ILE A 94 39.64 -2.65 7.91
CA ILE A 94 38.95 -2.05 6.79
C ILE A 94 37.71 -1.34 7.29
N ILE A 95 37.52 -0.09 6.88
CA ILE A 95 36.26 0.62 7.04
C ILE A 95 35.56 0.62 5.68
N ALA A 96 34.37 0.01 5.62
CA ALA A 96 33.54 0.01 4.42
C ALA A 96 32.66 1.28 4.40
N VAL A 97 32.86 2.12 3.39
CA VAL A 97 32.06 3.33 3.16
C VAL A 97 31.13 3.07 2.00
N LEU A 98 29.83 2.99 2.27
CA LEU A 98 28.77 2.76 1.30
C LEU A 98 28.13 4.10 0.98
N VAL A 99 28.14 4.48 -0.28
CA VAL A 99 27.48 5.68 -0.78
C VAL A 99 26.30 5.26 -1.65
N ASP A 100 25.14 5.69 -1.26
CA ASP A 100 23.90 5.49 -1.99
C ASP A 100 23.91 6.36 -3.26
N ASP A 101 23.75 5.73 -4.42
CA ASP A 101 23.77 6.34 -5.74
C ASP A 101 22.42 6.14 -6.45
N SER A 102 21.35 6.25 -5.69
CA SER A 102 19.98 6.16 -6.17
C SER A 102 19.47 7.46 -6.76
N ARG A 103 18.35 7.35 -7.43
CA ARG A 103 17.64 8.50 -7.99
C ARG A 103 17.18 9.48 -6.90
N SER A 104 16.75 8.99 -5.72
CA SER A 104 16.36 9.83 -4.60
C SER A 104 17.53 10.68 -4.09
N MET A 105 18.76 10.17 -4.17
CA MET A 105 19.96 10.93 -3.82
C MET A 105 20.33 12.03 -4.85
N SER A 106 19.74 12.01 -6.05
CA SER A 106 19.89 13.10 -7.03
C SER A 106 18.97 14.31 -6.75
N ILE A 107 18.06 14.22 -5.78
CA ILE A 107 17.18 15.32 -5.38
C ILE A 107 18.02 16.43 -4.74
N ALA A 108 17.72 17.69 -5.11
CA ALA A 108 18.40 18.88 -4.60
C ALA A 108 17.49 19.61 -3.59
N ASP A 109 17.52 19.19 -2.32
CA ASP A 109 16.70 19.79 -1.26
C ASP A 109 17.15 21.24 -0.90
N THR A 110 18.45 21.51 -0.96
CA THR A 110 19.06 22.79 -0.52
C THR A 110 20.04 23.38 -1.54
N GLY A 111 19.73 23.22 -2.84
CA GLY A 111 20.56 23.75 -3.94
C GLY A 111 21.72 22.85 -4.38
N ALA A 112 22.02 21.77 -3.64
CA ALA A 112 22.94 20.70 -4.05
C ALA A 112 22.23 19.36 -3.89
N THR A 113 22.53 18.40 -4.76
CA THR A 113 21.98 17.04 -4.66
C THR A 113 22.43 16.38 -3.35
N ARG A 114 21.64 15.47 -2.81
CA ARG A 114 21.96 14.70 -1.59
C ARG A 114 23.28 13.93 -1.78
N GLU A 115 23.48 13.35 -2.95
CA GLU A 115 24.73 12.68 -3.33
C GLU A 115 25.93 13.64 -3.28
N ALA A 116 25.80 14.84 -3.86
CA ALA A 116 26.85 15.85 -3.80
C ALA A 116 27.13 16.29 -2.36
N GLN A 117 26.10 16.34 -1.50
CA GLN A 117 26.27 16.61 -0.07
C GLN A 117 26.99 15.46 0.64
N ALA A 118 26.69 14.20 0.30
CA ALA A 118 27.35 13.01 0.85
C ALA A 118 28.84 12.99 0.47
N ILE A 119 29.14 13.21 -0.80
CA ILE A 119 30.54 13.30 -1.30
C ILE A 119 31.29 14.44 -0.59
N LYS A 120 30.67 15.63 -0.50
CA LYS A 120 31.27 16.78 0.19
C LYS A 120 31.49 16.52 1.68
N ALA A 121 30.61 15.79 2.35
CA ALA A 121 30.79 15.40 3.74
C ALA A 121 32.02 14.48 3.92
N LEU A 122 32.28 13.57 2.98
CA LEU A 122 33.45 12.71 2.98
C LEU A 122 34.74 13.50 2.65
N GLU A 123 34.70 14.39 1.64
CA GLU A 123 35.81 15.27 1.27
C GLU A 123 36.15 16.30 2.36
N GLY A 124 35.19 16.66 3.21
CA GLY A 124 35.37 17.60 4.32
C GLY A 124 36.30 17.14 5.45
N GLY A 125 37.20 16.20 5.16
CA GLY A 125 38.21 15.69 6.07
C GLY A 125 37.86 14.41 6.82
N VAL A 126 36.66 13.88 6.65
CA VAL A 126 36.25 12.60 7.26
C VAL A 126 37.07 11.46 6.66
N LEU A 127 37.13 11.40 5.33
CA LEU A 127 37.88 10.37 4.60
C LEU A 127 39.36 10.42 4.94
N ASP A 128 39.98 11.61 4.95
CA ASP A 128 41.40 11.81 5.29
C ASP A 128 41.73 11.35 6.72
N GLN A 129 40.85 11.63 7.66
CA GLN A 129 41.02 11.20 9.05
C GLN A 129 40.92 9.68 9.21
N LEU A 130 40.02 9.06 8.49
CA LEU A 130 39.84 7.59 8.48
C LEU A 130 41.04 6.94 7.78
N GLN A 131 41.49 7.45 6.63
CA GLN A 131 42.62 6.90 5.88
C GLN A 131 43.97 6.95 6.65
N LYS A 132 44.14 7.95 7.51
CA LYS A 132 45.33 8.01 8.40
C LYS A 132 45.42 6.84 9.37
N LYS A 133 44.27 6.27 9.72
CA LYS A 133 44.18 5.20 10.74
C LYS A 133 43.83 3.83 10.15
N PHE A 134 43.03 3.78 9.08
CA PHE A 134 42.42 2.55 8.57
C PHE A 134 42.58 2.42 7.06
N GLN A 135 42.39 1.20 6.56
CA GLN A 135 42.20 0.96 5.13
C GLN A 135 40.75 1.28 4.77
N ILE A 136 40.53 2.14 3.79
CA ILE A 136 39.16 2.49 3.37
C ILE A 136 38.81 1.74 2.10
N ARG A 137 37.62 1.15 2.08
CA ARG A 137 36.99 0.65 0.87
C ARG A 137 35.68 1.40 0.63
N ILE A 138 35.60 2.03 -0.54
CA ILE A 138 34.42 2.76 -0.97
C ILE A 138 33.59 1.83 -1.83
N TYR A 139 32.30 1.80 -1.55
CA TYR A 139 31.30 1.04 -2.29
C TYR A 139 30.21 1.98 -2.76
N ARG A 140 29.80 1.78 -3.99
CA ARG A 140 28.57 2.29 -4.54
C ARG A 140 27.44 1.33 -4.18
N LEU A 141 26.38 1.87 -3.61
CA LEU A 141 25.17 1.13 -3.27
C LEU A 141 24.07 1.54 -4.26
N ASP A 142 23.70 0.62 -5.11
CA ASP A 142 22.60 0.74 -6.03
C ASP A 142 21.73 -0.53 -5.97
N ARG A 143 21.42 -1.18 -7.07
CA ARG A 143 20.79 -2.50 -7.09
C ARG A 143 21.70 -3.60 -6.54
N GLN A 144 22.99 -3.39 -6.53
CA GLN A 144 24.02 -4.28 -6.04
C GLN A 144 25.13 -3.45 -5.38
N LEU A 145 25.87 -4.08 -4.48
CA LEU A 145 27.03 -3.44 -3.87
C LEU A 145 28.24 -3.59 -4.80
N SER A 146 28.76 -2.49 -5.30
CA SER A 146 29.94 -2.47 -6.18
C SER A 146 31.07 -1.66 -5.58
N ARG A 147 32.31 -2.21 -5.63
CA ARG A 147 33.48 -1.52 -5.12
C ARG A 147 33.95 -0.43 -6.10
N VAL A 148 34.18 0.77 -5.58
CA VAL A 148 34.65 1.93 -6.34
C VAL A 148 36.09 2.27 -5.92
N PRO A 149 37.02 2.40 -6.86
CA PRO A 149 38.42 2.69 -6.54
C PRO A 149 38.65 4.10 -5.96
N LYS A 150 37.90 5.09 -6.45
CA LYS A 150 38.00 6.49 -6.05
C LYS A 150 36.64 7.14 -5.85
N LEU A 151 36.55 8.12 -4.96
CA LEU A 151 35.33 8.87 -4.71
C LEU A 151 34.83 9.64 -5.94
N ASP A 152 35.77 10.11 -6.80
CA ASP A 152 35.41 10.84 -8.04
C ASP A 152 34.70 9.97 -9.07
N ASP A 153 34.85 8.64 -9.00
CA ASP A 153 34.18 7.72 -9.92
C ASP A 153 32.66 7.66 -9.66
N LEU A 154 32.19 8.04 -8.47
CA LEU A 154 30.76 8.20 -8.15
C LEU A 154 30.16 9.39 -8.90
N LYS A 155 30.88 10.51 -9.03
CA LYS A 155 30.41 11.74 -9.69
C LYS A 155 30.10 11.58 -11.19
N THR A 156 30.65 10.57 -11.83
CA THR A 156 30.57 10.37 -13.29
C THR A 156 29.54 9.34 -13.74
N SER A 157 28.94 8.62 -12.81
CA SER A 157 27.95 7.59 -13.11
C SER A 157 26.53 8.19 -13.16
N PRO A 158 25.65 7.73 -14.06
CA PRO A 158 24.23 8.07 -13.97
C PRO A 158 23.62 7.44 -12.71
N PRO A 159 22.73 8.15 -12.01
CA PRO A 159 22.07 7.61 -10.81
C PRO A 159 21.27 6.35 -11.14
N SER A 160 21.30 5.38 -10.25
CA SER A 160 20.53 4.15 -10.38
C SER A 160 19.04 4.40 -10.15
N SER A 161 18.21 3.60 -10.79
CA SER A 161 16.76 3.68 -10.63
C SER A 161 16.23 3.13 -9.30
N ALA A 162 17.06 2.45 -8.50
CA ALA A 162 16.64 1.82 -7.25
C ALA A 162 17.81 1.57 -6.30
N THR A 163 17.57 1.67 -5.00
CA THR A 163 18.51 1.30 -3.93
C THR A 163 18.02 0.07 -3.18
N ARG A 164 18.91 -0.90 -3.01
CA ARG A 164 18.67 -2.11 -2.22
C ARG A 164 19.62 -2.17 -1.02
N ILE A 165 19.27 -1.41 0.04
CA ILE A 165 20.09 -1.32 1.25
C ILE A 165 20.23 -2.70 1.90
N GLY A 166 19.12 -3.43 2.04
CA GLY A 166 19.12 -4.76 2.65
C GLY A 166 20.02 -5.75 1.92
N ASP A 167 19.92 -5.82 0.59
CA ASP A 167 20.74 -6.72 -0.24
C ASP A 167 22.22 -6.32 -0.24
N GLY A 168 22.53 -5.02 -0.31
CA GLY A 168 23.91 -4.52 -0.24
C GLY A 168 24.58 -4.82 1.09
N LEU A 169 23.85 -4.66 2.20
CA LEU A 169 24.34 -5.02 3.52
C LEU A 169 24.54 -6.54 3.67
N LYS A 170 23.66 -7.33 3.09
CA LYS A 170 23.79 -8.80 3.06
C LYS A 170 25.03 -9.26 2.29
N GLN A 171 25.28 -8.66 1.14
CA GLN A 171 26.50 -8.90 0.36
C GLN A 171 27.75 -8.52 1.18
N LEU A 172 27.75 -7.36 1.83
CA LEU A 172 28.87 -6.92 2.67
C LEU A 172 29.08 -7.83 3.89
N ALA A 173 28.00 -8.32 4.51
CA ALA A 173 28.06 -9.29 5.60
C ALA A 173 28.75 -10.60 5.16
N GLY A 174 28.54 -11.01 3.90
CA GLY A 174 29.28 -12.11 3.26
C GLY A 174 30.78 -11.80 3.14
N GLU A 175 31.15 -10.63 2.60
CA GLU A 175 32.57 -10.21 2.48
C GLU A 175 33.27 -10.09 3.84
N ALA A 176 32.55 -9.69 4.89
CA ALA A 176 33.07 -9.60 6.24
C ALA A 176 33.48 -10.96 6.85
N ALA A 177 33.22 -12.09 6.18
CA ALA A 177 33.71 -13.40 6.58
C ALA A 177 35.23 -13.50 6.38
N ASP A 178 35.72 -12.92 5.29
CA ASP A 178 37.10 -13.06 4.84
C ASP A 178 37.94 -11.79 5.07
N LEU A 179 37.29 -10.70 5.42
CA LEU A 179 37.93 -9.40 5.56
C LEU A 179 37.80 -8.82 6.97
N PRO A 180 38.85 -8.20 7.53
CA PRO A 180 38.81 -7.57 8.86
C PRO A 180 38.05 -6.23 8.82
N ILE A 181 36.72 -6.29 8.60
CA ILE A 181 35.87 -5.09 8.59
C ILE A 181 35.67 -4.63 10.04
N GLY A 182 36.14 -3.43 10.36
CA GLY A 182 36.04 -2.83 11.68
C GLY A 182 34.78 -2.00 11.89
N ALA A 183 34.25 -1.42 10.83
CA ALA A 183 32.98 -0.68 10.85
C ALA A 183 32.45 -0.48 9.42
N VAL A 184 31.16 -0.19 9.31
CA VAL A 184 30.48 0.22 8.08
C VAL A 184 29.97 1.66 8.26
N VAL A 185 30.09 2.46 7.23
CA VAL A 185 29.52 3.81 7.15
C VAL A 185 28.59 3.86 5.93
N LEU A 186 27.31 3.99 6.16
CA LEU A 186 26.27 4.09 5.13
C LEU A 186 25.85 5.56 4.99
N LEU A 187 26.01 6.13 3.81
CA LEU A 187 25.53 7.47 3.46
C LEU A 187 24.32 7.29 2.53
N SER A 188 23.11 7.59 3.01
CA SER A 188 21.86 7.35 2.29
C SER A 188 20.76 8.25 2.84
N ASP A 189 19.68 8.43 2.11
CA ASP A 189 18.43 8.99 2.61
C ASP A 189 17.51 7.92 3.27
N GLY A 190 17.91 6.65 3.19
CA GLY A 190 17.19 5.55 3.79
C GLY A 190 16.02 5.00 2.94
N ALA A 191 15.89 5.45 1.68
CA ALA A 191 14.99 4.82 0.74
C ALA A 191 15.50 3.40 0.43
N ASP A 192 14.67 2.39 0.63
CA ASP A 192 15.03 0.98 0.43
C ASP A 192 13.99 0.24 -0.39
N ASN A 193 14.42 -0.29 -1.53
CA ASN A 193 13.58 -1.05 -2.46
C ASN A 193 13.77 -2.58 -2.32
N SER A 194 14.56 -3.02 -1.31
CA SER A 194 14.74 -4.45 -1.04
C SER A 194 13.60 -5.09 -0.23
N GLY A 195 12.63 -4.27 0.23
CA GLY A 195 11.56 -4.71 1.13
C GLY A 195 11.96 -4.75 2.61
N GLY A 196 13.06 -4.10 2.96
CA GLY A 196 13.60 -4.00 4.31
C GLY A 196 14.86 -4.83 4.54
N ILE A 197 15.49 -4.63 5.69
CA ILE A 197 16.73 -5.32 6.07
C ILE A 197 16.36 -6.59 6.83
N ASP A 198 16.82 -7.75 6.35
CA ASP A 198 16.51 -9.02 6.98
C ASP A 198 17.20 -9.15 8.37
N LEU A 199 16.53 -9.86 9.29
CA LEU A 199 17.01 -10.06 10.66
C LEU A 199 18.34 -10.86 10.70
N ASP A 200 18.58 -11.72 9.72
CA ASP A 200 19.81 -12.51 9.64
C ASP A 200 21.00 -11.62 9.29
N THR A 201 20.83 -10.66 8.41
CA THR A 201 21.86 -9.67 8.09
C THR A 201 22.21 -8.82 9.32
N ILE A 202 21.22 -8.30 10.04
CA ILE A 202 21.44 -7.54 11.28
C ILE A 202 22.13 -8.42 12.34
N SER A 203 21.67 -9.66 12.51
CA SER A 203 22.27 -10.59 13.48
C SER A 203 23.73 -10.94 13.15
N THR A 204 24.08 -10.99 11.86
CA THR A 204 25.45 -11.23 11.39
C THR A 204 26.37 -10.07 11.76
N PHE A 205 25.95 -8.82 11.52
CA PHE A 205 26.72 -7.64 11.94
C PHE A 205 26.87 -7.59 13.47
N ARG A 206 25.79 -7.86 14.20
CA ARG A 206 25.79 -7.89 15.68
C ARG A 206 26.73 -8.98 16.23
N SER A 207 26.66 -10.20 15.70
CA SER A 207 27.48 -11.32 16.18
C SER A 207 28.97 -11.10 15.95
N ARG A 208 29.31 -10.44 14.85
CA ARG A 208 30.68 -10.04 14.52
C ARG A 208 31.08 -8.72 15.15
N LYS A 209 30.18 -8.07 15.88
CA LYS A 209 30.37 -6.76 16.51
C LYS A 209 30.73 -5.64 15.53
N ILE A 210 30.35 -5.74 14.27
CA ILE A 210 30.61 -4.74 13.24
C ILE A 210 29.53 -3.67 13.33
N PRO A 211 29.83 -2.46 13.81
CA PRO A 211 28.86 -1.39 13.88
C PRO A 211 28.58 -0.83 12.49
N VAL A 212 27.32 -0.59 12.19
CA VAL A 212 26.88 0.14 11.02
C VAL A 212 26.53 1.57 11.45
N HIS A 213 27.36 2.53 11.05
CA HIS A 213 27.07 3.95 11.24
C HIS A 213 26.32 4.46 10.02
N THR A 214 25.21 5.14 10.23
CA THR A 214 24.39 5.71 9.16
C THR A 214 24.50 7.23 9.17
N VAL A 215 24.61 7.84 7.99
CA VAL A 215 24.59 9.29 7.79
C VAL A 215 23.39 9.60 6.91
N GLY A 216 22.42 10.32 7.47
CA GLY A 216 21.15 10.59 6.80
C GLY A 216 21.21 11.87 5.98
N PHE A 217 20.73 11.81 4.73
CA PHE A 217 20.59 12.95 3.80
C PHE A 217 19.13 13.11 3.42
N GLY A 218 18.75 14.32 3.00
CA GLY A 218 17.36 14.64 2.65
C GLY A 218 16.59 15.32 3.77
N LEU A 219 15.40 15.80 3.43
CA LEU A 219 14.46 16.40 4.38
C LEU A 219 13.71 15.30 5.13
N GLU A 220 13.59 15.44 6.45
CA GLU A 220 12.84 14.51 7.28
C GLU A 220 11.32 14.60 7.02
N GLN A 221 10.85 15.74 6.54
CA GLN A 221 9.46 15.99 6.17
C GLN A 221 9.41 17.03 5.04
N VAL A 222 8.60 16.75 4.03
CA VAL A 222 8.26 17.67 2.95
C VAL A 222 7.20 18.65 3.46
N ALA A 223 7.40 19.95 3.23
CA ALA A 223 6.48 20.97 3.71
C ALA A 223 5.25 21.15 2.81
N HIS A 224 5.44 21.00 1.48
CA HIS A 224 4.42 21.19 0.46
C HIS A 224 4.45 20.05 -0.55
N ASP A 225 3.43 19.18 -0.49
CA ASP A 225 3.35 18.00 -1.34
C ASP A 225 1.89 17.55 -1.57
N VAL A 226 1.60 17.02 -2.77
CA VAL A 226 0.34 16.36 -3.11
C VAL A 226 0.66 15.01 -3.74
N GLU A 227 0.33 13.94 -3.08
CA GLU A 227 0.65 12.58 -3.48
C GLU A 227 -0.61 11.81 -3.87
N ILE A 228 -0.55 11.09 -5.00
CA ILE A 228 -1.52 10.04 -5.34
C ILE A 228 -0.98 8.71 -4.85
N ASN A 229 -1.51 8.22 -3.72
CA ASN A 229 -1.08 6.94 -3.15
C ASN A 229 -1.55 5.75 -3.98
N ASP A 230 -2.78 5.83 -4.49
CA ASP A 230 -3.36 4.73 -5.26
C ASP A 230 -4.50 5.22 -6.17
N ALA A 231 -4.74 4.46 -7.25
CA ALA A 231 -5.92 4.60 -8.09
C ALA A 231 -6.47 3.21 -8.41
N VAL A 232 -7.61 2.88 -7.83
CA VAL A 232 -8.29 1.59 -8.04
C VAL A 232 -9.27 1.73 -9.19
N VAL A 233 -9.05 0.99 -10.26
CA VAL A 233 -9.91 0.91 -11.45
C VAL A 233 -10.08 -0.54 -11.87
N ALA A 234 -11.23 -0.89 -12.46
CA ALA A 234 -11.45 -2.24 -12.98
C ALA A 234 -10.40 -2.58 -14.05
N PRO A 235 -9.71 -3.74 -13.95
CA PRO A 235 -8.66 -4.13 -14.91
C PRO A 235 -9.20 -4.44 -16.29
N ARG A 236 -10.50 -4.67 -16.43
CA ARG A 236 -11.21 -4.95 -17.68
C ARG A 236 -12.42 -4.04 -17.81
N ALA A 237 -12.71 -3.65 -19.03
CA ALA A 237 -13.87 -2.85 -19.38
C ALA A 237 -14.39 -3.21 -20.76
N LEU A 238 -15.65 -2.90 -21.01
CA LEU A 238 -16.18 -2.92 -22.38
C LEU A 238 -15.89 -1.57 -23.05
N ALA A 239 -15.61 -1.59 -24.34
CA ALA A 239 -15.43 -0.37 -25.11
C ALA A 239 -16.65 0.56 -24.95
N ASP A 240 -16.40 1.86 -24.99
CA ASP A 240 -17.43 2.88 -24.80
C ASP A 240 -18.26 2.76 -23.50
N SER A 241 -17.78 1.96 -22.51
CA SER A 241 -18.43 1.90 -21.21
C SER A 241 -17.95 3.03 -20.30
N ARG A 242 -18.74 3.39 -19.30
CA ARG A 242 -18.29 4.26 -18.20
C ARG A 242 -17.54 3.44 -17.16
N LEU A 243 -16.34 3.88 -16.82
CA LEU A 243 -15.54 3.35 -15.72
C LEU A 243 -15.53 4.32 -14.54
N ALA A 244 -15.46 3.75 -13.35
CA ALA A 244 -15.18 4.51 -12.13
C ALA A 244 -13.77 4.15 -11.63
N ALA A 245 -12.94 5.17 -11.39
CA ALA A 245 -11.68 5.01 -10.67
C ALA A 245 -11.80 5.69 -9.30
N LYS A 246 -11.41 4.98 -8.25
CA LYS A 246 -11.27 5.54 -6.92
C LYS A 246 -9.81 5.92 -6.71
N VAL A 247 -9.55 7.22 -6.61
CA VAL A 247 -8.20 7.77 -6.42
C VAL A 247 -8.05 8.16 -4.97
N THR A 248 -6.99 7.67 -4.34
CA THR A 248 -6.62 7.98 -2.96
C THR A 248 -5.47 8.97 -2.95
N LEU A 249 -5.66 10.09 -2.26
CA LEU A 249 -4.76 11.23 -2.23
C LEU A 249 -4.32 11.52 -0.79
N HIS A 250 -3.08 11.94 -0.64
CA HIS A 250 -2.60 12.65 0.54
C HIS A 250 -2.06 14.01 0.14
N GLN A 251 -2.11 14.96 1.05
CA GLN A 251 -1.49 16.26 0.85
C GLN A 251 -0.91 16.82 2.15
N ARG A 252 0.04 17.74 2.01
CA ARG A 252 0.62 18.54 3.08
C ARG A 252 0.84 19.96 2.60
N GLY A 253 0.47 20.94 3.42
CA GLY A 253 0.67 22.35 3.12
C GLY A 253 -0.32 23.00 2.16
N TYR A 254 -1.31 22.26 1.64
CA TYR A 254 -2.29 22.73 0.65
C TYR A 254 -3.75 22.57 1.08
N ALA A 255 -4.02 22.45 2.39
CA ALA A 255 -5.36 22.28 2.91
C ALA A 255 -6.33 23.36 2.41
N GLY A 256 -7.50 22.93 1.86
CA GLY A 256 -8.53 23.80 1.33
C GLY A 256 -8.23 24.40 -0.05
N GLN A 257 -7.07 24.16 -0.64
CA GLN A 257 -6.77 24.59 -2.01
C GLN A 257 -7.48 23.70 -3.04
N LYS A 258 -7.71 24.27 -4.22
CA LYS A 258 -8.31 23.56 -5.34
C LYS A 258 -7.24 23.00 -6.25
N ALA A 259 -7.37 21.73 -6.60
CA ALA A 259 -6.51 21.03 -7.53
C ALA A 259 -7.34 20.37 -8.64
N MET A 260 -6.75 20.11 -9.80
CA MET A 260 -7.39 19.41 -10.90
C MET A 260 -6.91 17.96 -10.92
N LEU A 261 -7.82 17.03 -10.63
CA LEU A 261 -7.58 15.60 -10.80
C LEU A 261 -8.00 15.21 -12.21
N THR A 262 -7.10 14.56 -12.97
CA THR A 262 -7.33 14.15 -14.36
C THR A 262 -7.00 12.69 -14.57
N VAL A 263 -7.67 12.07 -15.56
CA VAL A 263 -7.27 10.76 -16.13
C VAL A 263 -6.99 10.93 -17.61
N ARG A 264 -5.88 10.35 -18.06
CA ARG A 264 -5.39 10.46 -19.43
C ARG A 264 -5.06 9.08 -20.02
N ASP A 265 -5.29 8.92 -21.31
CA ASP A 265 -4.75 7.82 -22.12
C ASP A 265 -3.73 8.43 -23.11
N GLY A 266 -2.44 8.25 -22.83
CA GLY A 266 -1.38 8.97 -23.51
C GLY A 266 -1.55 10.48 -23.42
N GLY A 267 -1.66 11.17 -24.55
CA GLY A 267 -1.87 12.64 -24.60
C GLY A 267 -3.34 13.09 -24.46
N LYS A 268 -4.32 12.16 -24.49
CA LYS A 268 -5.75 12.50 -24.48
C LYS A 268 -6.30 12.51 -23.05
N VAL A 269 -6.90 13.62 -22.64
CA VAL A 269 -7.67 13.70 -21.38
C VAL A 269 -9.00 12.99 -21.56
N LEU A 270 -9.28 11.98 -20.75
CA LEU A 270 -10.55 11.25 -20.75
C LEU A 270 -11.57 11.88 -19.83
N ALA A 271 -11.15 12.34 -18.66
CA ALA A 271 -11.95 13.12 -17.73
C ALA A 271 -11.08 13.97 -16.80
N GLY A 272 -11.68 15.02 -16.23
CA GLY A 272 -11.04 15.88 -15.24
C GLY A 272 -12.07 16.42 -14.25
N ARG A 273 -11.68 16.53 -12.98
CA ARG A 273 -12.52 17.03 -11.90
C ARG A 273 -11.74 17.97 -11.00
N GLN A 274 -12.29 19.13 -10.73
CA GLN A 274 -11.74 20.02 -9.71
C GLN A 274 -12.11 19.48 -8.33
N ILE A 275 -11.10 19.23 -7.49
CA ILE A 275 -11.24 18.77 -6.11
C ILE A 275 -10.76 19.85 -5.14
N THR A 276 -11.28 19.83 -3.92
CA THR A 276 -10.75 20.64 -2.82
C THR A 276 -9.98 19.74 -1.90
N LEU A 277 -8.69 20.04 -1.68
CA LEU A 277 -7.79 19.22 -0.90
C LEU A 277 -8.18 19.25 0.58
N ALA A 278 -8.19 18.07 1.21
CA ALA A 278 -8.51 17.85 2.61
C ALA A 278 -7.45 18.46 3.55
N GLY A 279 -7.60 18.33 4.85
CA GLY A 279 -6.59 18.74 5.83
C GLY A 279 -5.29 17.94 5.72
N ASP A 280 -4.20 18.50 6.26
CA ASP A 280 -2.88 17.88 6.22
C ASP A 280 -2.87 16.47 6.80
N GLY A 281 -2.29 15.51 6.07
CA GLY A 281 -2.17 14.12 6.47
C GLY A 281 -3.49 13.32 6.48
N VAL A 282 -4.60 13.92 6.02
CA VAL A 282 -5.89 13.22 5.88
C VAL A 282 -5.93 12.47 4.56
N THR A 283 -6.27 11.18 4.62
CA THR A 283 -6.52 10.38 3.42
C THR A 283 -7.82 10.83 2.75
N GLN A 284 -7.71 11.36 1.54
CA GLN A 284 -8.85 11.79 0.72
C GLN A 284 -9.11 10.77 -0.39
N ASN A 285 -10.38 10.39 -0.59
CA ASN A 285 -10.78 9.50 -1.66
C ASN A 285 -11.70 10.24 -2.63
N GLU A 286 -11.32 10.26 -3.91
CA GLU A 286 -12.09 10.86 -4.99
C GLU A 286 -12.49 9.83 -6.02
N THR A 287 -13.72 9.91 -6.51
CA THR A 287 -14.18 9.04 -7.60
C THR A 287 -14.21 9.82 -8.90
N LEU A 288 -13.48 9.32 -9.90
CA LEU A 288 -13.44 9.88 -11.24
C LEU A 288 -14.14 8.93 -12.21
N LEU A 289 -15.12 9.44 -12.95
CA LEU A 289 -15.83 8.70 -13.99
C LEU A 289 -15.33 9.11 -15.35
N PHE A 290 -15.05 8.14 -16.21
CA PHE A 290 -14.55 8.38 -17.56
C PHE A 290 -14.94 7.25 -18.51
N ASN A 291 -14.83 7.53 -19.82
CA ASN A 291 -14.98 6.53 -20.88
C ASN A 291 -13.59 6.15 -21.38
N PRO A 292 -13.19 4.86 -21.34
CA PRO A 292 -11.87 4.42 -21.79
C PRO A 292 -11.74 4.45 -23.34
N GLY A 293 -12.83 4.64 -24.09
CA GLY A 293 -12.86 4.68 -25.52
C GLY A 293 -12.80 3.29 -26.18
N ASP A 294 -12.09 3.20 -27.30
CA ASP A 294 -12.00 2.00 -28.14
C ASP A 294 -11.26 0.86 -27.46
N ALA A 295 -11.49 -0.37 -27.98
CA ALA A 295 -10.87 -1.59 -27.49
C ALA A 295 -9.33 -1.56 -27.63
N GLY A 296 -8.68 -2.23 -26.70
CA GLY A 296 -7.22 -2.40 -26.61
C GLY A 296 -6.69 -2.27 -25.19
N ALA A 297 -5.42 -2.57 -25.02
CA ALA A 297 -4.72 -2.33 -23.77
C ALA A 297 -4.45 -0.83 -23.59
N LYS A 298 -4.93 -0.25 -22.51
CA LYS A 298 -4.84 1.18 -22.20
C LYS A 298 -3.97 1.40 -20.97
N THR A 299 -3.02 2.32 -21.06
CA THR A 299 -2.25 2.80 -19.92
C THR A 299 -2.86 4.11 -19.45
N LEU A 300 -3.72 4.05 -18.45
CA LEU A 300 -4.40 5.20 -17.88
C LEU A 300 -3.52 5.88 -16.83
N GLN A 301 -3.20 7.15 -17.03
CA GLN A 301 -2.48 7.97 -16.08
C GLN A 301 -3.47 8.85 -15.31
N PHE A 302 -3.54 8.63 -14.01
CA PHE A 302 -4.24 9.48 -13.06
C PHE A 302 -3.26 10.51 -12.52
N SER A 303 -3.59 11.79 -12.58
CA SER A 303 -2.68 12.84 -12.15
C SER A 303 -3.40 14.02 -11.51
N VAL A 304 -2.75 14.64 -10.53
CA VAL A 304 -3.12 15.95 -9.98
C VAL A 304 -2.16 16.98 -10.57
N ASP A 305 -2.70 18.11 -11.03
CA ASP A 305 -1.86 19.19 -11.56
C ASP A 305 -0.96 19.75 -10.44
N PRO A 306 0.36 19.94 -10.68
CA PRO A 306 1.29 20.44 -9.69
C PRO A 306 0.88 21.82 -9.15
N LEU A 307 0.98 21.99 -7.83
CA LEU A 307 0.67 23.24 -7.16
C LEU A 307 1.93 24.13 -7.00
N PRO A 308 1.79 25.45 -6.89
CA PRO A 308 2.93 26.35 -6.72
C PRO A 308 3.70 26.06 -5.42
N GLY A 309 5.01 25.86 -5.52
CA GLY A 309 5.87 25.60 -4.37
C GLY A 309 5.94 24.13 -3.96
N GLU A 310 5.38 23.21 -4.73
CA GLU A 310 5.43 21.77 -4.50
C GLU A 310 6.85 21.24 -4.68
N GLU A 311 7.29 20.48 -3.69
CA GLU A 311 8.67 20.01 -3.59
C GLU A 311 8.87 18.72 -4.38
N ASN A 312 7.90 17.80 -4.37
CA ASN A 312 7.89 16.61 -5.20
C ASN A 312 6.74 16.65 -6.21
N ARG A 313 7.02 16.44 -7.49
CA ARG A 313 6.01 16.43 -8.57
C ARG A 313 5.89 15.05 -9.24
N ASP A 314 6.79 14.15 -8.92
CA ASP A 314 6.83 12.83 -9.55
C ASP A 314 5.79 11.88 -8.93
N ASN A 315 5.35 12.14 -7.67
CA ASN A 315 4.32 11.41 -6.96
C ASN A 315 2.87 11.92 -7.22
N ASN A 316 2.72 12.99 -8.03
CA ASN A 316 1.42 13.54 -8.43
C ASN A 316 0.69 12.65 -9.44
N SER A 317 1.26 11.55 -9.88
CA SER A 317 0.65 10.70 -10.89
C SER A 317 0.89 9.22 -10.65
N VAL A 318 -0.12 8.42 -11.00
CA VAL A 318 -0.05 6.95 -10.97
C VAL A 318 -0.64 6.38 -12.25
N ALA A 319 0.01 5.36 -12.82
CA ALA A 319 -0.46 4.67 -14.00
C ALA A 319 -1.21 3.39 -13.62
N ARG A 320 -2.26 3.05 -14.40
CA ARG A 320 -2.99 1.77 -14.30
C ARG A 320 -3.27 1.23 -15.68
N LEU A 321 -3.16 -0.08 -15.81
CA LEU A 321 -3.48 -0.78 -17.05
C LEU A 321 -4.93 -1.24 -17.03
N VAL A 322 -5.64 -1.02 -18.12
CA VAL A 322 -7.01 -1.48 -18.33
C VAL A 322 -7.10 -2.14 -19.69
N ASN A 323 -7.58 -3.37 -19.73
CA ASN A 323 -7.90 -4.04 -21.00
C ASN A 323 -9.33 -3.74 -21.41
N VAL A 324 -9.49 -3.02 -22.51
CA VAL A 324 -10.79 -2.63 -23.05
C VAL A 324 -11.18 -3.63 -24.13
N GLU A 325 -12.30 -4.35 -23.89
CA GLU A 325 -12.79 -5.40 -24.77
C GLU A 325 -13.88 -4.90 -25.71
N SER A 326 -13.91 -5.45 -26.93
CA SER A 326 -14.98 -5.21 -27.92
C SER A 326 -15.88 -6.43 -28.16
N THR A 327 -15.74 -7.46 -27.33
CA THR A 327 -16.54 -8.68 -27.47
C THR A 327 -18.00 -8.42 -27.15
N LYS A 328 -18.88 -8.77 -28.08
CA LYS A 328 -20.33 -8.62 -27.93
C LYS A 328 -20.85 -9.54 -26.82
N ARG A 329 -21.57 -8.99 -25.85
CA ARG A 329 -22.14 -9.68 -24.71
C ARG A 329 -23.61 -9.99 -24.94
N ARG A 330 -24.02 -11.23 -24.71
CA ARG A 330 -25.39 -11.71 -24.95
C ARG A 330 -26.17 -11.81 -23.67
N VAL A 331 -27.37 -11.23 -23.65
CA VAL A 331 -28.30 -11.23 -22.50
C VAL A 331 -29.56 -11.98 -22.88
N LEU A 332 -29.93 -13.00 -22.10
CA LEU A 332 -31.19 -13.71 -22.29
C LEU A 332 -32.31 -13.00 -21.50
N TYR A 333 -33.31 -12.48 -22.21
CA TYR A 333 -34.47 -11.85 -21.60
C TYR A 333 -35.72 -12.73 -21.71
N VAL A 334 -36.18 -13.25 -20.58
CA VAL A 334 -37.42 -14.07 -20.47
C VAL A 334 -38.55 -13.20 -19.96
N GLU A 335 -39.57 -13.01 -20.79
CA GLU A 335 -40.72 -12.16 -20.47
C GLU A 335 -42.04 -12.96 -20.58
N GLY A 336 -42.85 -12.85 -19.55
CA GLY A 336 -44.09 -13.61 -19.43
C GLY A 336 -45.33 -12.98 -20.08
N GLU A 337 -45.27 -11.67 -20.35
CA GLU A 337 -46.40 -10.95 -20.95
C GLU A 337 -45.92 -9.79 -21.83
N PRO A 338 -46.62 -9.44 -22.93
CA PRO A 338 -46.34 -8.27 -23.73
C PRO A 338 -46.56 -6.98 -22.91
N ARG A 339 -45.52 -6.23 -22.65
CA ARG A 339 -45.59 -4.94 -21.92
C ARG A 339 -44.63 -3.89 -22.48
N TRP A 340 -44.89 -2.62 -22.16
CA TRP A 340 -44.08 -1.51 -22.63
C TRP A 340 -42.62 -1.60 -22.17
N GLU A 341 -42.36 -2.03 -20.94
CA GLU A 341 -41.02 -2.22 -20.39
C GLU A 341 -40.15 -3.11 -21.28
N TYR A 342 -40.68 -4.25 -21.74
CA TYR A 342 -39.99 -5.15 -22.67
C TYR A 342 -39.57 -4.43 -23.95
N LYS A 343 -40.50 -3.64 -24.54
CA LYS A 343 -40.20 -2.89 -25.78
C LYS A 343 -39.11 -1.87 -25.59
N PHE A 344 -39.15 -1.13 -24.48
CA PHE A 344 -38.22 -0.01 -24.27
C PHE A 344 -36.84 -0.47 -23.80
N ILE A 345 -36.70 -1.56 -23.02
CA ILE A 345 -35.42 -2.19 -22.72
C ILE A 345 -34.72 -2.63 -24.01
N ARG A 346 -35.43 -3.24 -24.92
CA ARG A 346 -34.87 -3.65 -26.20
C ARG A 346 -34.50 -2.48 -27.09
N ARG A 347 -35.21 -1.38 -27.02
CA ARG A 347 -34.84 -0.14 -27.72
C ARG A 347 -33.53 0.42 -27.16
N ALA A 348 -33.37 0.45 -25.87
CA ALA A 348 -32.16 0.94 -25.21
C ALA A 348 -30.90 0.14 -25.62
N GLU A 349 -31.05 -1.19 -25.85
CA GLU A 349 -29.94 -2.04 -26.31
C GLU A 349 -29.53 -1.77 -27.75
N GLN A 350 -30.47 -1.35 -28.64
CA GLN A 350 -30.19 -1.20 -30.09
C GLN A 350 -29.08 -0.21 -30.40
N ASP A 351 -28.89 0.79 -29.53
CA ASP A 351 -27.85 1.79 -29.68
C ASP A 351 -26.49 1.34 -29.07
N ASP A 352 -26.44 0.18 -28.42
CA ASP A 352 -25.24 -0.38 -27.83
C ASP A 352 -24.68 -1.53 -28.67
N ARG A 353 -23.57 -1.28 -29.38
CA ARG A 353 -22.94 -2.26 -30.28
C ARG A 353 -22.37 -3.50 -29.57
N LEU A 354 -22.11 -3.41 -28.28
CA LEU A 354 -21.49 -4.47 -27.47
C LEU A 354 -22.49 -5.31 -26.69
N LEU A 355 -23.76 -4.94 -26.70
CA LEU A 355 -24.83 -5.70 -26.10
C LEU A 355 -25.70 -6.37 -27.18
N SER A 356 -26.26 -7.52 -26.85
CA SER A 356 -27.25 -8.21 -27.66
C SER A 356 -28.26 -8.89 -26.76
N ILE A 357 -29.51 -8.44 -26.83
CA ILE A 357 -30.61 -9.09 -26.09
C ILE A 357 -31.26 -10.14 -26.97
N VAL A 358 -31.10 -11.40 -26.57
CA VAL A 358 -31.88 -12.53 -27.08
C VAL A 358 -33.10 -12.65 -26.18
N SER A 359 -34.27 -12.52 -26.73
CA SER A 359 -35.49 -12.51 -25.93
C SER A 359 -36.46 -13.64 -26.25
N MET A 360 -37.11 -14.12 -25.20
CA MET A 360 -38.17 -15.12 -25.22
C MET A 360 -39.40 -14.51 -24.56
N LEU A 361 -40.37 -14.10 -25.37
CA LEU A 361 -41.60 -13.49 -24.93
C LEU A 361 -42.76 -14.49 -25.04
N ARG A 362 -43.41 -14.81 -23.91
CA ARG A 362 -44.60 -15.62 -23.89
C ARG A 362 -45.80 -14.78 -24.35
N THR A 363 -46.40 -15.15 -25.46
CA THR A 363 -47.58 -14.48 -26.02
C THR A 363 -48.88 -15.16 -25.67
N SER A 364 -48.84 -16.48 -25.38
CA SER A 364 -49.92 -17.29 -24.82
C SER A 364 -49.30 -18.50 -24.09
N GLU A 365 -50.11 -19.31 -23.39
CA GLU A 365 -49.61 -20.46 -22.60
C GLU A 365 -48.61 -21.34 -23.36
N ASN A 366 -48.86 -21.58 -24.65
CA ASN A 366 -48.04 -22.49 -25.49
C ASN A 366 -47.35 -21.81 -26.63
N LYS A 367 -47.25 -20.46 -26.64
CA LYS A 367 -46.64 -19.75 -27.76
C LYS A 367 -45.59 -18.75 -27.27
N ILE A 368 -44.36 -18.97 -27.73
CA ILE A 368 -43.23 -18.14 -27.42
C ILE A 368 -42.79 -17.39 -28.70
N TYR A 369 -42.62 -16.09 -28.58
CA TYR A 369 -42.01 -15.26 -29.61
C TYR A 369 -40.54 -15.04 -29.29
N ARG A 370 -39.65 -15.44 -30.20
CA ARG A 370 -38.19 -15.32 -30.04
C ARG A 370 -37.65 -14.18 -30.88
N GLN A 371 -36.69 -13.43 -30.36
CA GLN A 371 -36.09 -12.31 -31.08
C GLN A 371 -34.62 -12.16 -30.67
N GLY A 372 -33.76 -11.72 -31.62
CA GLY A 372 -32.33 -11.57 -31.40
C GLY A 372 -31.56 -12.89 -31.42
N ILE A 373 -32.18 -13.99 -31.86
CA ILE A 373 -31.54 -15.31 -32.03
C ILE A 373 -30.54 -15.29 -33.22
N GLU A 374 -29.44 -16.01 -33.09
CA GLU A 374 -28.44 -16.20 -34.15
C GLU A 374 -28.68 -17.50 -34.89
N ASP A 375 -29.12 -18.57 -34.20
CA ASP A 375 -29.49 -19.86 -34.82
C ASP A 375 -31.02 -20.07 -34.70
N PRO A 376 -31.69 -20.50 -35.78
CA PRO A 376 -33.12 -20.84 -35.70
C PRO A 376 -33.50 -21.89 -34.67
N LYS A 377 -32.55 -22.71 -34.23
CA LYS A 377 -32.77 -23.71 -33.15
C LYS A 377 -32.65 -23.10 -31.74
N GLU A 378 -32.03 -21.94 -31.61
CA GLU A 378 -31.87 -21.29 -30.34
C GLU A 378 -33.23 -21.02 -29.69
N LEU A 379 -33.39 -21.47 -28.44
CA LEU A 379 -34.62 -21.36 -27.67
C LEU A 379 -35.88 -21.96 -28.35
N ALA A 380 -35.72 -22.90 -29.29
CA ALA A 380 -36.86 -23.50 -30.02
C ALA A 380 -37.78 -24.27 -29.07
N ASP A 381 -37.21 -24.97 -28.11
CA ASP A 381 -37.94 -25.77 -27.10
C ASP A 381 -38.25 -24.98 -25.83
N GLY A 382 -38.11 -23.66 -25.81
CA GLY A 382 -38.34 -22.80 -24.67
C GLY A 382 -37.09 -22.47 -23.90
N PHE A 383 -37.20 -22.28 -22.57
CA PHE A 383 -36.07 -21.97 -21.73
C PHE A 383 -35.08 -23.15 -21.67
N PRO A 384 -33.76 -22.90 -21.76
CA PRO A 384 -32.75 -23.95 -21.78
C PRO A 384 -32.83 -24.91 -20.61
N SER A 385 -32.58 -26.20 -20.88
CA SER A 385 -32.51 -27.24 -19.86
C SER A 385 -31.12 -27.84 -19.69
N ARG A 386 -30.13 -27.37 -20.49
CA ARG A 386 -28.76 -27.82 -20.44
C ARG A 386 -27.81 -26.60 -20.26
N ALA A 387 -26.70 -26.84 -19.59
CA ALA A 387 -25.69 -25.80 -19.36
C ALA A 387 -25.12 -25.26 -20.68
N GLU A 388 -24.88 -26.13 -21.65
CA GLU A 388 -24.34 -25.78 -22.97
C GLU A 388 -25.21 -24.76 -23.71
N ASP A 389 -26.53 -24.76 -23.50
CA ASP A 389 -27.48 -23.86 -24.15
C ASP A 389 -27.70 -22.55 -23.37
N LEU A 390 -27.47 -22.56 -22.02
CA LEU A 390 -27.65 -21.38 -21.17
C LEU A 390 -26.36 -20.59 -20.93
N PHE A 391 -25.24 -21.26 -20.74
CA PHE A 391 -23.97 -20.64 -20.31
C PHE A 391 -23.27 -19.76 -21.38
N PRO A 392 -23.61 -19.83 -22.68
CA PRO A 392 -23.15 -18.84 -23.66
C PRO A 392 -23.65 -17.42 -23.40
N TYR A 393 -24.75 -17.24 -22.65
CA TYR A 393 -25.21 -15.92 -22.20
C TYR A 393 -24.35 -15.41 -21.06
N GLN A 394 -24.24 -14.07 -20.93
CA GLN A 394 -23.52 -13.41 -19.84
C GLN A 394 -24.49 -12.94 -18.75
N ALA A 395 -25.76 -12.70 -19.10
CA ALA A 395 -26.77 -12.32 -18.11
C ALA A 395 -28.15 -12.89 -18.49
N ILE A 396 -29.00 -13.01 -17.48
CA ILE A 396 -30.42 -13.39 -17.61
C ILE A 396 -31.27 -12.28 -17.00
N ILE A 397 -32.30 -11.86 -17.70
CA ILE A 397 -33.36 -10.98 -17.22
C ILE A 397 -34.65 -11.78 -17.11
N ILE A 398 -35.24 -11.81 -15.94
CA ILE A 398 -36.55 -12.44 -15.68
C ILE A 398 -37.56 -11.32 -15.46
N GLY A 399 -38.47 -11.18 -16.41
CA GLY A 399 -39.52 -10.20 -16.39
C GLY A 399 -40.74 -10.63 -15.57
N SER A 400 -41.96 -10.35 -16.08
CA SER A 400 -43.23 -10.75 -15.43
C SER A 400 -43.51 -12.23 -15.68
N VAL A 401 -42.78 -13.11 -15.02
CA VAL A 401 -42.85 -14.58 -15.18
C VAL A 401 -42.95 -15.24 -13.79
N GLU A 402 -43.86 -16.20 -13.67
CA GLU A 402 -44.07 -16.98 -12.46
C GLU A 402 -42.93 -18.00 -12.22
N ALA A 403 -42.61 -18.27 -10.97
CA ALA A 403 -41.60 -19.24 -10.57
C ALA A 403 -41.93 -20.68 -11.03
N ASN A 404 -43.23 -21.03 -11.17
CA ASN A 404 -43.67 -22.35 -11.60
C ASN A 404 -43.56 -22.54 -13.14
N TYR A 405 -43.29 -21.48 -13.91
CA TYR A 405 -42.95 -21.58 -15.34
C TYR A 405 -41.69 -22.41 -15.55
N PHE A 406 -40.73 -22.30 -14.65
CA PHE A 406 -39.45 -23.01 -14.69
C PHE A 406 -39.55 -24.34 -13.95
N THR A 407 -39.07 -25.41 -14.57
CA THR A 407 -38.94 -26.72 -13.91
C THR A 407 -37.89 -26.64 -12.78
N ALA A 408 -37.86 -27.63 -11.89
CA ALA A 408 -36.84 -27.69 -10.83
C ALA A 408 -35.43 -27.73 -11.40
N ALA A 409 -35.19 -28.50 -12.46
CA ALA A 409 -33.89 -28.57 -13.14
C ALA A 409 -33.48 -27.23 -13.78
N GLN A 410 -34.41 -26.48 -14.37
CA GLN A 410 -34.13 -25.16 -14.93
C GLN A 410 -33.79 -24.12 -13.85
N LYS A 411 -34.47 -24.20 -12.68
CA LYS A 411 -34.11 -23.34 -11.54
C LYS A 411 -32.72 -23.65 -11.01
N GLU A 412 -32.38 -24.92 -10.87
CA GLU A 412 -31.03 -25.34 -10.50
C GLU A 412 -29.99 -24.85 -11.52
N LEU A 413 -30.30 -24.93 -12.82
CA LEU A 413 -29.45 -24.43 -13.89
C LEU A 413 -29.24 -22.90 -13.81
N ILE A 414 -30.30 -22.12 -13.48
CA ILE A 414 -30.17 -20.67 -13.23
C ILE A 414 -29.30 -20.41 -12.02
N GLN A 415 -29.41 -21.19 -10.94
CA GLN A 415 -28.55 -21.07 -9.78
C GLN A 415 -27.07 -21.33 -10.16
N GLN A 416 -26.79 -22.39 -10.90
CA GLN A 416 -25.46 -22.71 -11.41
C GLN A 416 -24.93 -21.64 -12.37
N PHE A 417 -25.81 -21.02 -13.15
CA PHE A 417 -25.46 -19.90 -14.02
C PHE A 417 -24.93 -18.70 -13.24
N VAL A 418 -25.51 -18.36 -12.10
CA VAL A 418 -25.02 -17.27 -11.25
C VAL A 418 -23.78 -17.71 -10.47
N ASP A 419 -23.89 -18.79 -9.73
CA ASP A 419 -22.87 -19.21 -8.75
C ASP A 419 -21.60 -19.78 -9.42
N ARG A 420 -21.76 -20.66 -10.42
CA ARG A 420 -20.64 -21.37 -11.06
C ARG A 420 -20.12 -20.66 -12.29
N ARG A 421 -21.06 -20.28 -13.21
CA ARG A 421 -20.74 -19.57 -14.45
C ARG A 421 -20.30 -18.12 -14.20
N GLY A 422 -20.80 -17.51 -13.12
CA GLY A 422 -20.54 -16.11 -12.81
C GLY A 422 -21.40 -15.14 -13.63
N GLY A 423 -22.55 -15.55 -14.12
CA GLY A 423 -23.45 -14.72 -14.90
C GLY A 423 -24.25 -13.72 -14.05
N GLY A 424 -24.76 -12.68 -14.72
CA GLY A 424 -25.65 -11.69 -14.10
C GLY A 424 -27.10 -12.15 -14.13
N LEU A 425 -27.86 -11.86 -13.07
CA LEU A 425 -29.30 -12.17 -12.97
C LEU A 425 -30.09 -10.95 -12.52
N LEU A 426 -31.04 -10.50 -13.32
CA LEU A 426 -31.92 -9.39 -13.02
C LEU A 426 -33.36 -9.84 -12.97
N PHE A 427 -34.07 -9.58 -11.85
CA PHE A 427 -35.51 -9.70 -11.74
C PHE A 427 -36.17 -8.33 -11.89
N LEU A 428 -37.19 -8.27 -12.74
CA LEU A 428 -38.02 -7.08 -12.92
C LEU A 428 -39.34 -7.22 -12.20
N GLY A 429 -39.82 -6.13 -11.60
CA GLY A 429 -41.16 -6.04 -11.07
C GLY A 429 -42.22 -6.25 -12.18
N GLY A 430 -43.37 -6.79 -11.80
CA GLY A 430 -44.46 -7.07 -12.72
C GLY A 430 -45.55 -7.87 -12.08
N ARG A 431 -46.69 -7.98 -12.77
CA ARG A 431 -47.90 -8.63 -12.24
C ARG A 431 -47.71 -10.10 -11.85
N ALA A 432 -46.86 -10.81 -12.57
CA ALA A 432 -46.54 -12.23 -12.34
C ALA A 432 -45.10 -12.43 -11.89
N SER A 433 -44.45 -11.41 -11.30
CA SER A 433 -43.08 -11.46 -10.84
C SER A 433 -42.95 -11.43 -9.32
N LEU A 434 -41.76 -11.59 -8.81
CA LEU A 434 -41.35 -11.48 -7.40
C LEU A 434 -42.34 -12.17 -6.44
N GLY A 435 -42.91 -11.46 -5.45
CA GLY A 435 -43.85 -12.02 -4.48
C GLY A 435 -45.10 -12.63 -5.14
N ASP A 436 -45.75 -11.89 -6.06
CA ASP A 436 -46.94 -12.37 -6.79
C ASP A 436 -46.64 -13.54 -7.73
N GLY A 437 -45.42 -13.60 -8.27
CA GLY A 437 -44.93 -14.70 -9.10
C GLY A 437 -44.55 -15.97 -8.32
N GLY A 438 -44.63 -15.94 -6.99
CA GLY A 438 -44.32 -17.11 -6.14
C GLY A 438 -42.81 -17.36 -5.99
N TRP A 439 -41.97 -16.38 -6.26
CA TRP A 439 -40.51 -16.51 -6.15
C TRP A 439 -40.04 -16.60 -4.70
N ALA A 440 -40.80 -16.08 -3.73
CA ALA A 440 -40.49 -16.20 -2.31
C ALA A 440 -40.38 -17.66 -1.81
N GLY A 441 -41.15 -18.57 -2.40
CA GLY A 441 -41.08 -20.01 -2.10
C GLY A 441 -40.25 -20.83 -3.07
N SER A 442 -39.52 -20.18 -3.99
CA SER A 442 -38.66 -20.83 -4.98
C SER A 442 -37.27 -21.13 -4.42
N SER A 443 -36.61 -22.17 -4.95
CA SER A 443 -35.18 -22.43 -4.68
C SER A 443 -34.24 -21.27 -5.10
N LEU A 444 -34.71 -20.37 -5.96
CA LEU A 444 -33.99 -19.18 -6.38
C LEU A 444 -34.16 -17.98 -5.43
N ALA A 445 -34.98 -18.09 -4.38
CA ALA A 445 -35.16 -17.01 -3.42
C ALA A 445 -33.87 -16.57 -2.76
N ASP A 446 -32.92 -17.51 -2.58
CA ASP A 446 -31.60 -17.22 -1.99
C ASP A 446 -30.70 -16.37 -2.87
N LEU A 447 -30.90 -16.41 -4.20
CA LEU A 447 -30.14 -15.57 -5.16
C LEU A 447 -30.58 -14.09 -5.16
N LEU A 448 -31.80 -13.82 -4.66
CA LEU A 448 -32.34 -12.46 -4.70
C LEU A 448 -31.69 -11.59 -3.61
N PRO A 449 -31.31 -10.33 -3.92
CA PRO A 449 -30.70 -9.41 -2.96
C PRO A 449 -31.68 -8.89 -1.89
N VAL A 450 -32.92 -9.35 -1.92
CA VAL A 450 -34.02 -8.97 -0.99
C VAL A 450 -34.76 -10.16 -0.51
N THR A 451 -35.32 -10.08 0.69
CA THR A 451 -36.31 -11.05 1.18
C THR A 451 -37.66 -10.72 0.57
N LEU A 452 -38.24 -11.63 -0.21
CA LEU A 452 -39.54 -11.40 -0.82
C LEU A 452 -40.71 -11.70 0.15
N PRO A 453 -41.76 -10.85 0.14
CA PRO A 453 -42.99 -11.20 0.86
C PRO A 453 -43.63 -12.45 0.27
N ASN A 454 -43.92 -13.45 1.11
CA ASN A 454 -44.62 -14.67 0.68
C ASN A 454 -46.16 -14.45 0.74
N LYS A 455 -46.61 -13.46 -0.02
CA LYS A 455 -48.07 -13.13 -0.16
C LYS A 455 -48.32 -12.65 -1.58
N LYS A 456 -49.57 -12.73 -2.02
CA LYS A 456 -50.05 -12.08 -3.25
C LYS A 456 -50.51 -10.64 -2.97
N GLY A 457 -50.68 -9.85 -4.03
CA GLY A 457 -51.07 -8.46 -3.93
C GLY A 457 -49.94 -7.53 -3.55
N THR A 458 -48.69 -7.90 -3.92
CA THR A 458 -47.51 -7.07 -3.76
C THR A 458 -47.29 -6.14 -4.95
N PHE A 459 -47.93 -6.43 -6.09
CA PHE A 459 -47.86 -5.61 -7.29
C PHE A 459 -48.98 -4.54 -7.27
N HIS A 460 -48.62 -3.27 -7.48
CA HIS A 460 -49.50 -2.12 -7.47
C HIS A 460 -49.37 -1.32 -8.78
N ARG A 461 -50.52 -0.86 -9.28
CA ARG A 461 -50.61 0.02 -10.46
C ARG A 461 -50.84 1.46 -10.03
N ASP A 462 -50.00 1.95 -9.13
CA ASP A 462 -50.10 3.28 -8.58
C ASP A 462 -48.81 4.06 -8.95
N ALA A 463 -48.91 5.38 -8.97
CA ALA A 463 -47.77 6.22 -9.23
C ALA A 463 -46.73 6.16 -8.11
N ALA A 464 -45.47 5.99 -8.47
CA ALA A 464 -44.35 6.04 -7.55
C ALA A 464 -43.26 6.97 -8.07
N THR A 465 -42.57 7.67 -7.19
CA THR A 465 -41.41 8.54 -7.51
C THR A 465 -40.11 7.85 -7.14
N ALA A 466 -39.13 7.90 -8.03
CA ALA A 466 -37.80 7.34 -7.79
C ALA A 466 -36.86 8.37 -7.15
N SER A 467 -35.97 7.92 -6.29
CA SER A 467 -34.91 8.72 -5.67
C SER A 467 -33.67 7.89 -5.40
N LEU A 468 -32.50 8.50 -5.41
CA LEU A 468 -31.23 7.84 -5.09
C LEU A 468 -31.02 7.69 -3.59
N THR A 469 -30.35 6.63 -3.20
CA THR A 469 -29.69 6.52 -1.90
C THR A 469 -28.32 7.17 -1.94
N SER A 470 -27.62 7.26 -0.80
CA SER A 470 -26.20 7.71 -0.79
C SER A 470 -25.31 6.78 -1.63
N ALA A 471 -25.53 5.46 -1.52
CA ALA A 471 -24.79 4.47 -2.34
C ALA A 471 -25.09 4.62 -3.84
N GLY A 472 -26.35 4.94 -4.19
CA GLY A 472 -26.73 5.18 -5.57
C GLY A 472 -26.22 6.51 -6.12
N ALA A 473 -26.05 7.51 -5.29
CA ALA A 473 -25.50 8.80 -5.75
C ALA A 473 -24.05 8.65 -6.30
N ASP A 474 -23.30 7.69 -5.79
CA ASP A 474 -21.91 7.41 -6.19
C ASP A 474 -21.75 6.23 -7.15
N ASN A 475 -22.86 5.56 -7.49
CA ASN A 475 -22.81 4.33 -8.31
C ASN A 475 -22.93 4.63 -9.81
N ILE A 476 -22.17 3.89 -10.60
CA ILE A 476 -22.15 4.02 -12.05
C ILE A 476 -23.49 3.69 -12.73
N ILE A 477 -24.24 2.70 -12.19
CA ILE A 477 -25.54 2.26 -12.76
C ILE A 477 -26.57 3.41 -12.76
N THR A 478 -26.52 4.23 -11.73
CA THR A 478 -27.49 5.31 -11.48
C THR A 478 -26.96 6.70 -11.87
N ARG A 479 -25.80 6.77 -12.52
CA ARG A 479 -25.17 8.02 -12.92
C ARG A 479 -25.70 8.48 -14.29
N LEU A 480 -26.71 9.34 -14.28
CA LEU A 480 -27.32 9.95 -15.48
C LEU A 480 -26.64 11.26 -15.86
N VAL A 481 -26.01 11.93 -14.88
CA VAL A 481 -25.26 13.18 -15.06
C VAL A 481 -23.94 13.06 -14.34
N GLU A 482 -22.86 13.63 -14.89
CA GLU A 482 -21.51 13.48 -14.32
C GLU A 482 -21.37 14.08 -12.92
N ASP A 483 -21.92 15.29 -12.70
CA ASP A 483 -21.89 15.92 -11.38
C ASP A 483 -22.80 15.20 -10.39
N PRO A 484 -22.30 14.76 -9.22
CA PRO A 484 -23.08 13.99 -8.25
C PRO A 484 -24.32 14.72 -7.73
N ALA A 485 -24.22 16.01 -7.45
CA ALA A 485 -25.34 16.80 -6.93
C ALA A 485 -26.41 17.00 -8.01
N ALA A 486 -25.98 17.33 -9.24
CA ALA A 486 -26.87 17.44 -10.39
C ALA A 486 -27.54 16.09 -10.71
N ASN A 487 -26.82 14.96 -10.53
CA ASN A 487 -27.38 13.62 -10.72
C ASN A 487 -28.53 13.33 -9.74
N VAL A 488 -28.36 13.65 -8.46
CA VAL A 488 -29.43 13.50 -7.45
C VAL A 488 -30.66 14.36 -7.81
N GLU A 489 -30.45 15.59 -8.26
CA GLU A 489 -31.54 16.47 -8.71
C GLU A 489 -32.18 15.99 -10.01
N ARG A 490 -31.41 15.36 -10.91
CA ARG A 490 -31.94 14.73 -12.13
C ARG A 490 -32.91 13.59 -11.79
N TRP A 491 -32.55 12.72 -10.85
CA TRP A 491 -33.38 11.61 -10.39
C TRP A 491 -34.70 12.09 -9.76
N LYS A 492 -34.70 13.17 -8.99
CA LYS A 492 -35.91 13.75 -8.42
C LYS A 492 -36.88 14.30 -9.48
N LYS A 493 -36.37 14.67 -10.66
CA LYS A 493 -37.15 15.22 -11.77
C LYS A 493 -37.64 14.16 -12.76
N LEU A 494 -37.28 12.90 -12.57
CA LEU A 494 -37.77 11.82 -13.42
C LEU A 494 -39.29 11.70 -13.35
N PRO A 495 -39.97 11.37 -14.46
CA PRO A 495 -41.38 11.05 -14.45
C PRO A 495 -41.69 9.94 -13.48
N TYR A 496 -42.87 9.99 -12.85
CA TYR A 496 -43.28 8.92 -11.95
C TYR A 496 -43.44 7.59 -12.70
N LEU A 497 -43.13 6.51 -11.98
CA LEU A 497 -43.37 5.12 -12.41
C LEU A 497 -44.86 4.83 -12.39
N MET A 498 -45.34 3.96 -13.27
CA MET A 498 -46.78 3.58 -13.34
C MET A 498 -47.15 2.37 -12.52
N ASP A 499 -46.16 1.64 -12.08
CA ASP A 499 -46.33 0.45 -11.24
C ASP A 499 -45.15 0.28 -10.32
N TYR A 500 -45.33 -0.48 -9.30
CA TYR A 500 -44.27 -0.94 -8.42
C TYR A 500 -44.68 -2.28 -7.76
N GLN A 501 -43.66 -2.98 -7.26
CA GLN A 501 -43.87 -4.20 -6.49
C GLN A 501 -43.21 -4.10 -5.13
N GLU A 502 -43.97 -4.43 -4.08
CA GLU A 502 -43.42 -4.49 -2.73
C GLU A 502 -42.37 -5.59 -2.64
N VAL A 503 -41.18 -5.21 -2.18
CA VAL A 503 -40.10 -6.12 -1.79
C VAL A 503 -39.83 -5.95 -0.30
N GLY A 504 -39.25 -6.96 0.32
CA GLY A 504 -38.91 -6.91 1.73
C GLY A 504 -37.57 -6.25 2.01
N ALA A 505 -36.97 -6.56 3.15
CA ALA A 505 -35.68 -5.99 3.55
C ALA A 505 -34.56 -6.50 2.62
N PRO A 506 -33.57 -5.64 2.34
CA PRO A 506 -32.32 -6.06 1.69
C PRO A 506 -31.60 -7.11 2.54
N LYS A 507 -30.97 -8.08 1.89
CA LYS A 507 -30.13 -9.08 2.55
C LYS A 507 -28.78 -8.50 2.97
N PRO A 508 -28.05 -9.12 3.91
CA PRO A 508 -26.68 -8.76 4.22
C PRO A 508 -25.80 -8.86 2.97
N GLY A 509 -25.06 -7.79 2.65
CA GLY A 509 -24.26 -7.71 1.42
C GLY A 509 -24.97 -7.05 0.22
N ALA A 510 -26.29 -6.93 0.25
CA ALA A 510 -27.04 -6.23 -0.78
C ALA A 510 -26.95 -4.71 -0.64
N VAL A 511 -26.86 -4.01 -1.76
CA VAL A 511 -26.77 -2.56 -1.83
C VAL A 511 -28.03 -2.00 -2.50
N VAL A 512 -28.75 -1.13 -1.79
CA VAL A 512 -29.89 -0.39 -2.35
C VAL A 512 -29.36 0.86 -3.05
N LEU A 513 -29.50 0.93 -4.37
CA LEU A 513 -29.04 2.06 -5.18
C LEU A 513 -30.12 3.12 -5.35
N ALA A 514 -31.36 2.68 -5.55
CA ALA A 514 -32.50 3.58 -5.69
C ALA A 514 -33.67 3.09 -4.84
N GLU A 515 -34.44 4.05 -4.36
CA GLU A 515 -35.68 3.86 -3.62
C GLU A 515 -36.84 4.49 -4.36
N MET A 516 -38.03 4.00 -4.12
CA MET A 516 -39.26 4.57 -4.63
C MET A 516 -40.19 4.97 -3.49
N THR A 517 -40.91 6.05 -3.69
CA THR A 517 -41.94 6.53 -2.76
C THR A 517 -43.29 6.41 -3.41
N ALA A 518 -44.20 5.62 -2.80
CA ALA A 518 -45.59 5.43 -3.20
C ALA A 518 -46.48 5.46 -1.98
N ALA A 519 -47.64 6.09 -2.07
CA ALA A 519 -48.60 6.25 -0.97
C ALA A 519 -47.94 6.71 0.35
N GLY A 520 -46.96 7.59 0.29
CA GLY A 520 -46.21 8.11 1.45
C GLY A 520 -45.22 7.13 2.10
N ARG A 521 -45.03 5.94 1.54
CA ARG A 521 -44.06 4.93 2.02
C ARG A 521 -42.87 4.86 1.09
N LYS A 522 -41.66 4.77 1.68
CA LYS A 522 -40.39 4.62 0.99
C LYS A 522 -39.99 3.15 0.96
N MET A 523 -39.61 2.65 -0.20
CA MET A 523 -39.32 1.22 -0.43
C MET A 523 -38.12 1.07 -1.37
N PRO A 524 -37.32 -0.02 -1.26
CA PRO A 524 -36.25 -0.28 -2.22
C PRO A 524 -36.79 -0.45 -3.64
N MET A 525 -36.11 0.15 -4.61
CA MET A 525 -36.47 0.09 -6.04
C MET A 525 -35.44 -0.71 -6.84
N LEU A 526 -34.15 -0.31 -6.76
CA LEU A 526 -33.05 -1.01 -7.42
C LEU A 526 -32.07 -1.49 -6.34
N ILE A 527 -31.93 -2.81 -6.26
CA ILE A 527 -31.08 -3.47 -5.28
C ILE A 527 -30.12 -4.41 -6.02
N THR A 528 -28.87 -4.39 -5.67
CA THR A 528 -27.79 -5.18 -6.29
C THR A 528 -27.03 -5.96 -5.24
N GLU A 529 -26.49 -7.13 -5.63
CA GLU A 529 -25.67 -7.98 -4.77
C GLU A 529 -24.67 -8.77 -5.62
N ASN A 530 -23.46 -8.99 -5.11
CA ASN A 530 -22.56 -10.00 -5.65
C ASN A 530 -22.87 -11.34 -4.99
N TYR A 531 -23.18 -12.36 -5.77
CA TYR A 531 -23.54 -13.68 -5.29
C TYR A 531 -22.65 -14.75 -5.93
N GLY A 532 -21.90 -15.48 -5.11
CA GLY A 532 -20.95 -16.47 -5.61
C GLY A 532 -19.92 -15.80 -6.54
N ARG A 533 -19.83 -16.31 -7.77
CA ARG A 533 -18.99 -15.73 -8.81
C ARG A 533 -19.71 -14.71 -9.70
N GLY A 534 -21.04 -14.59 -9.57
CA GLY A 534 -21.86 -13.70 -10.37
C GLY A 534 -22.45 -12.55 -9.58
N ARG A 535 -23.50 -11.97 -10.14
CA ARG A 535 -24.18 -10.83 -9.53
C ARG A 535 -25.67 -10.90 -9.76
N THR A 536 -26.43 -10.41 -8.79
CA THR A 536 -27.88 -10.41 -8.83
C THR A 536 -28.43 -9.01 -8.61
N ALA A 537 -29.55 -8.72 -9.23
CA ALA A 537 -30.25 -7.47 -9.05
C ALA A 537 -31.77 -7.66 -9.06
N VAL A 538 -32.45 -6.80 -8.35
CA VAL A 538 -33.91 -6.63 -8.40
C VAL A 538 -34.23 -5.19 -8.75
N LEU A 539 -35.01 -4.98 -9.80
CA LEU A 539 -35.67 -3.74 -10.11
C LEU A 539 -37.15 -3.88 -9.84
N ALA A 540 -37.62 -3.35 -8.71
CA ALA A 540 -38.96 -3.58 -8.17
C ALA A 540 -40.07 -2.78 -8.89
N THR A 541 -39.94 -2.56 -10.18
CA THR A 541 -40.91 -1.91 -11.06
C THR A 541 -40.80 -2.44 -12.48
N GLY A 542 -41.84 -2.32 -13.25
CA GLY A 542 -41.90 -2.48 -14.71
C GLY A 542 -42.39 -1.22 -15.40
N GLY A 543 -42.21 -0.06 -14.73
CA GLY A 543 -42.77 1.20 -15.16
C GLY A 543 -41.72 2.26 -15.63
N THR A 544 -40.45 1.89 -15.83
CA THR A 544 -39.42 2.82 -16.27
C THR A 544 -39.59 3.32 -17.70
N TRP A 545 -40.33 2.59 -18.52
CA TRP A 545 -40.70 3.02 -19.89
C TRP A 545 -41.31 4.43 -19.96
N ARG A 546 -41.89 4.91 -18.87
CA ARG A 546 -42.45 6.27 -18.79
C ARG A 546 -41.35 7.35 -18.85
N TRP A 547 -40.16 7.04 -18.39
CA TRP A 547 -39.05 8.00 -18.49
C TRP A 547 -38.75 8.36 -19.93
N GLN A 548 -38.99 7.41 -20.86
CA GLN A 548 -38.87 7.70 -22.31
C GLN A 548 -40.14 8.38 -22.86
N MET A 549 -41.31 7.90 -22.46
CA MET A 549 -42.59 8.35 -23.05
C MET A 549 -43.05 9.71 -22.55
N SER A 550 -42.62 10.16 -21.39
CA SER A 550 -43.07 11.40 -20.73
C SER A 550 -41.99 12.49 -20.74
N GLN A 551 -40.92 12.32 -21.46
CA GLN A 551 -39.85 13.31 -21.65
C GLN A 551 -39.69 13.63 -23.15
N PRO A 552 -38.98 14.74 -23.51
CA PRO A 552 -38.66 15.04 -24.91
C PRO A 552 -37.94 13.86 -25.61
N LEU A 553 -38.11 13.79 -26.92
CA LEU A 553 -37.55 12.67 -27.71
C LEU A 553 -36.02 12.60 -27.65
N GLU A 554 -35.38 13.76 -27.45
CA GLU A 554 -33.92 13.90 -27.32
C GLU A 554 -33.38 13.49 -25.95
N ASP A 555 -34.26 13.27 -24.99
CA ASP A 555 -33.86 12.84 -23.63
C ASP A 555 -33.55 11.34 -23.64
N GLN A 556 -32.29 10.99 -23.43
CA GLN A 556 -31.77 9.63 -23.46
C GLN A 556 -31.66 9.01 -22.04
N THR A 557 -32.25 9.61 -21.04
CA THR A 557 -32.12 9.17 -19.63
C THR A 557 -32.51 7.69 -19.42
N HIS A 558 -33.58 7.25 -20.09
CA HIS A 558 -34.03 5.85 -20.00
C HIS A 558 -33.03 4.90 -20.65
N GLU A 559 -32.55 5.24 -21.85
CA GLU A 559 -31.55 4.47 -22.59
C GLU A 559 -30.23 4.39 -21.80
N GLU A 560 -29.73 5.50 -21.29
CA GLU A 560 -28.51 5.56 -20.48
C GLU A 560 -28.63 4.68 -19.22
N PHE A 561 -29.75 4.78 -18.50
CA PHE A 561 -29.97 3.96 -17.32
C PHE A 561 -29.91 2.47 -17.64
N TRP A 562 -30.65 2.04 -18.69
CA TRP A 562 -30.68 0.62 -19.06
C TRP A 562 -29.37 0.13 -19.63
N GLN A 563 -28.67 0.91 -20.45
CA GLN A 563 -27.35 0.54 -20.95
C GLN A 563 -26.35 0.36 -19.79
N GLN A 564 -26.35 1.26 -18.82
CA GLN A 564 -25.48 1.14 -17.64
C GLN A 564 -25.82 -0.10 -16.80
N LEU A 565 -27.10 -0.37 -16.54
CA LEU A 565 -27.54 -1.54 -15.80
C LEU A 565 -27.21 -2.85 -16.54
N LEU A 566 -27.45 -2.91 -17.85
CA LEU A 566 -27.13 -4.07 -18.67
C LEU A 566 -25.62 -4.31 -18.76
N ARG A 567 -24.85 -3.27 -18.97
CA ARG A 567 -23.38 -3.36 -18.98
C ARG A 567 -22.86 -3.84 -17.63
N TRP A 568 -23.40 -3.32 -16.53
CA TRP A 568 -23.04 -3.80 -15.19
C TRP A 568 -23.33 -5.31 -15.02
N LEU A 569 -24.46 -5.79 -15.54
CA LEU A 569 -24.83 -7.20 -15.44
C LEU A 569 -23.87 -8.12 -16.20
N VAL A 570 -23.27 -7.68 -17.32
CA VAL A 570 -22.44 -8.52 -18.19
C VAL A 570 -20.94 -8.28 -18.02
N THR A 571 -20.54 -7.17 -17.39
CA THR A 571 -19.13 -6.87 -17.13
C THR A 571 -18.56 -7.87 -16.12
N ASP A 572 -17.31 -8.26 -16.29
CA ASP A 572 -16.60 -9.25 -15.48
C ASP A 572 -17.22 -10.66 -15.44
N THR A 573 -18.15 -10.97 -16.36
CA THR A 573 -18.61 -12.34 -16.48
C THR A 573 -17.48 -13.23 -17.01
N PRO A 574 -17.06 -14.24 -16.21
CA PRO A 574 -15.88 -15.03 -16.52
C PRO A 574 -15.97 -15.81 -17.83
N GLY A 575 -14.87 -15.94 -18.57
CA GLY A 575 -14.68 -16.91 -19.64
C GLY A 575 -14.40 -18.32 -19.12
N HIS A 576 -14.07 -19.25 -20.04
CA HIS A 576 -13.58 -20.58 -19.68
C HIS A 576 -12.16 -20.55 -19.12
N VAL A 577 -11.39 -19.53 -19.45
CA VAL A 577 -10.07 -19.23 -18.89
C VAL A 577 -10.15 -17.86 -18.22
N ILE A 578 -9.63 -17.75 -17.01
CA ILE A 578 -9.50 -16.50 -16.28
C ILE A 578 -8.06 -16.38 -15.86
N ALA A 579 -7.32 -15.52 -16.55
CA ALA A 579 -5.93 -15.24 -16.21
C ALA A 579 -5.84 -14.04 -15.25
N SER A 580 -4.96 -14.10 -14.28
CA SER A 580 -4.73 -13.04 -13.31
C SER A 580 -3.27 -12.95 -12.91
N VAL A 581 -2.89 -11.77 -12.44
CA VAL A 581 -1.60 -11.49 -11.79
C VAL A 581 -1.87 -10.79 -10.47
N PRO A 582 -1.13 -11.07 -9.41
CA PRO A 582 -1.32 -10.44 -8.10
C PRO A 582 -1.16 -8.92 -8.14
N SER A 583 -0.25 -8.44 -9.01
CA SER A 583 -0.03 -7.02 -9.26
C SER A 583 0.16 -6.78 -10.75
N GLN A 584 -0.59 -5.83 -11.30
CA GLN A 584 -0.40 -5.40 -12.70
C GLN A 584 0.79 -4.46 -12.87
N MET A 585 1.30 -3.89 -11.78
CA MET A 585 2.49 -3.04 -11.78
C MET A 585 3.59 -3.77 -11.04
N LEU A 586 4.64 -4.13 -11.77
CA LEU A 586 5.84 -4.75 -11.23
C LEU A 586 6.88 -3.67 -10.99
N PHE A 587 7.54 -3.74 -9.86
CA PHE A 587 8.62 -2.85 -9.51
C PHE A 587 9.94 -3.61 -9.57
N ASP A 588 10.98 -2.96 -9.93
CA ASP A 588 12.41 -3.29 -9.90
C ASP A 588 12.86 -4.74 -10.14
N ASP A 589 12.28 -5.75 -9.47
CA ASP A 589 12.65 -7.16 -9.66
C ASP A 589 12.01 -7.78 -10.91
N GLY A 590 10.96 -7.14 -11.43
CA GLY A 590 10.27 -7.60 -12.64
C GLY A 590 9.63 -8.99 -12.55
N ARG A 591 9.61 -9.60 -11.35
CA ARG A 591 9.05 -10.94 -11.16
C ARG A 591 7.53 -10.89 -11.20
N VAL A 592 6.93 -11.71 -12.05
CA VAL A 592 5.49 -11.87 -12.18
C VAL A 592 5.08 -13.32 -11.93
N GLN A 593 4.03 -13.50 -11.17
CA GLN A 593 3.37 -14.79 -10.97
C GLN A 593 2.04 -14.78 -11.72
N PHE A 594 1.93 -15.64 -12.72
CA PHE A 594 0.69 -15.86 -13.43
C PHE A 594 -0.15 -16.90 -12.72
N SER A 595 -1.46 -16.66 -12.67
CA SER A 595 -2.44 -17.65 -12.24
C SER A 595 -3.54 -17.73 -13.30
N ALA A 596 -3.98 -18.94 -13.64
CA ALA A 596 -5.06 -19.17 -14.58
C ALA A 596 -6.06 -20.18 -14.01
N ASP A 597 -7.33 -19.80 -13.94
CA ASP A 597 -8.46 -20.68 -13.66
C ASP A 597 -9.04 -21.18 -14.97
N VAL A 598 -9.00 -22.51 -15.20
CA VAL A 598 -9.50 -23.14 -16.43
C VAL A 598 -10.72 -23.99 -16.13
N ARG A 599 -11.77 -23.81 -16.92
CA ARG A 599 -13.07 -24.49 -16.77
C ARG A 599 -13.55 -25.08 -18.08
N ASP A 600 -14.16 -26.25 -18.00
CA ASP A 600 -14.74 -26.93 -19.13
C ASP A 600 -16.06 -26.26 -19.64
N LYS A 601 -16.72 -26.87 -20.62
CA LYS A 601 -17.99 -26.38 -21.19
C LYS A 601 -19.14 -26.25 -20.19
N ASN A 602 -19.05 -26.96 -19.06
CA ASN A 602 -20.01 -26.89 -17.95
C ASN A 602 -19.52 -26.00 -16.81
N TYR A 603 -18.42 -25.25 -17.01
CA TYR A 603 -17.75 -24.42 -16.00
C TYR A 603 -17.28 -25.21 -14.77
N LEU A 604 -17.02 -26.51 -14.95
CA LEU A 604 -16.32 -27.32 -13.94
C LEU A 604 -14.81 -27.16 -14.11
N PRO A 605 -14.03 -27.30 -13.01
CA PRO A 605 -12.58 -27.22 -13.07
C PRO A 605 -12.00 -28.24 -14.07
N ALA A 606 -11.13 -27.78 -14.98
CA ALA A 606 -10.46 -28.58 -15.99
C ALA A 606 -8.98 -28.75 -15.63
N GLY A 607 -8.70 -29.61 -14.63
CA GLY A 607 -7.32 -29.84 -14.13
C GLY A 607 -6.42 -30.62 -15.08
N ASP A 608 -6.99 -31.22 -16.14
CA ASP A 608 -6.30 -31.97 -17.20
C ASP A 608 -6.01 -31.13 -18.45
N ALA A 609 -6.28 -29.83 -18.42
CA ALA A 609 -5.95 -28.92 -19.51
C ALA A 609 -4.43 -28.66 -19.59
N HIS A 610 -3.94 -28.38 -20.79
CA HIS A 610 -2.61 -27.83 -21.02
C HIS A 610 -2.72 -26.32 -21.17
N VAL A 611 -1.96 -25.56 -20.40
CA VAL A 611 -2.09 -24.09 -20.32
C VAL A 611 -0.75 -23.42 -20.61
N GLU A 612 -0.78 -22.47 -21.52
CA GLU A 612 0.39 -21.68 -21.92
C GLU A 612 0.12 -20.19 -21.84
N ALA A 613 1.11 -19.43 -21.38
CA ALA A 613 1.11 -17.98 -21.38
C ALA A 613 2.05 -17.45 -22.47
N HIS A 614 1.49 -16.77 -23.45
CA HIS A 614 2.22 -16.12 -24.56
C HIS A 614 2.38 -14.63 -24.22
N ILE A 615 3.60 -14.20 -23.96
CA ILE A 615 3.93 -12.87 -23.45
C ILE A 615 4.54 -12.04 -24.57
N LEU A 616 3.96 -10.88 -24.84
CA LEU A 616 4.49 -9.86 -25.74
C LEU A 616 4.94 -8.66 -24.90
N GLY A 617 6.20 -8.30 -25.02
CA GLY A 617 6.81 -7.23 -24.26
C GLY A 617 7.26 -6.03 -25.10
N PRO A 618 7.90 -5.05 -24.44
CA PRO A 618 8.45 -3.86 -25.11
C PRO A 618 9.41 -4.23 -26.24
N GLY A 619 9.42 -3.42 -27.32
CA GLY A 619 10.29 -3.65 -28.47
C GLY A 619 9.97 -4.89 -29.30
N GLY A 620 8.80 -5.55 -29.07
CA GLY A 620 8.39 -6.76 -29.78
C GLY A 620 9.04 -8.04 -29.24
N SER A 621 9.57 -8.00 -28.00
CA SER A 621 10.06 -9.21 -27.32
C SER A 621 8.89 -10.18 -27.09
N ALA A 622 9.11 -11.48 -27.34
CA ALA A 622 8.10 -12.52 -27.17
C ALA A 622 8.67 -13.64 -26.29
N ALA A 623 7.85 -14.14 -25.37
CA ALA A 623 8.17 -15.29 -24.54
C ALA A 623 6.95 -16.20 -24.43
N GLN A 624 7.19 -17.50 -24.23
CA GLN A 624 6.16 -18.50 -23.98
C GLN A 624 6.51 -19.25 -22.72
N VAL A 625 5.52 -19.39 -21.83
CA VAL A 625 5.70 -20.02 -20.54
C VAL A 625 4.60 -21.06 -20.34
N GLU A 626 4.97 -22.30 -20.10
CA GLU A 626 4.05 -23.36 -19.73
C GLU A 626 3.63 -23.20 -18.26
N MET A 627 2.32 -23.32 -18.00
CA MET A 627 1.77 -23.18 -16.65
C MET A 627 1.54 -24.54 -16.01
N THR A 628 1.96 -24.70 -14.76
CA THR A 628 1.83 -25.94 -14.01
C THR A 628 0.53 -25.98 -13.19
N PRO A 629 -0.18 -27.14 -13.15
CA PRO A 629 -1.40 -27.27 -12.35
C PRO A 629 -1.12 -27.20 -10.85
N ASP A 630 -1.99 -26.55 -10.09
CA ASP A 630 -1.96 -26.54 -8.63
C ASP A 630 -2.53 -27.86 -8.08
N PRO A 631 -1.74 -28.62 -7.32
CA PRO A 631 -2.20 -29.89 -6.73
C PRO A 631 -3.38 -29.74 -5.75
N ASN A 632 -3.51 -28.56 -5.12
CA ASN A 632 -4.53 -28.30 -4.09
C ASN A 632 -5.79 -27.66 -4.65
N SER A 633 -5.74 -27.12 -5.87
CA SER A 633 -6.84 -26.37 -6.49
C SER A 633 -7.07 -26.86 -7.92
N PRO A 634 -7.86 -27.91 -8.13
CA PRO A 634 -8.12 -28.44 -9.47
C PRO A 634 -8.63 -27.36 -10.44
N GLY A 635 -8.01 -27.29 -11.63
CA GLY A 635 -8.31 -26.30 -12.67
C GLY A 635 -7.61 -24.96 -12.49
N THR A 636 -6.79 -24.80 -11.46
CA THR A 636 -5.91 -23.64 -11.30
C THR A 636 -4.50 -23.97 -11.73
N PHE A 637 -3.86 -23.08 -12.46
CA PHE A 637 -2.50 -23.24 -13.00
C PHE A 637 -1.66 -22.03 -12.61
N HIS A 638 -0.37 -22.24 -12.40
CA HIS A 638 0.58 -21.20 -12.02
C HIS A 638 1.85 -21.24 -12.88
N ALA A 639 2.41 -20.07 -13.14
CA ALA A 639 3.75 -19.92 -13.71
C ALA A 639 4.44 -18.69 -13.13
N GLU A 640 5.76 -18.73 -13.06
CA GLU A 640 6.59 -17.58 -12.72
C GLU A 640 7.43 -17.18 -13.93
N TRP A 641 7.57 -15.89 -14.12
CA TRP A 641 8.40 -15.32 -15.17
C TRP A 641 8.99 -13.99 -14.71
N THR A 642 10.08 -13.56 -15.33
CA THR A 642 10.73 -12.28 -15.00
C THR A 642 10.76 -11.37 -16.21
N ALA A 643 10.18 -10.20 -16.09
CA ALA A 643 10.22 -9.16 -17.11
C ALA A 643 11.60 -8.48 -17.10
N ASP A 644 12.36 -8.58 -18.19
CA ASP A 644 13.73 -8.05 -18.27
C ASP A 644 13.77 -6.55 -18.52
N GLN A 645 12.76 -5.99 -19.20
CA GLN A 645 12.71 -4.59 -19.62
C GLN A 645 11.55 -3.84 -18.96
N GLY A 646 11.77 -2.56 -18.65
CA GLY A 646 10.69 -1.66 -18.24
C GLY A 646 9.72 -1.41 -19.41
N GLY A 647 8.42 -1.38 -19.12
CA GLY A 647 7.36 -1.14 -20.09
C GLY A 647 6.14 -2.03 -19.90
N SER A 648 5.18 -1.93 -20.83
CA SER A 648 3.93 -2.67 -20.78
C SER A 648 4.06 -4.02 -21.50
N TYR A 649 3.46 -5.03 -20.91
CA TYR A 649 3.39 -6.41 -21.40
C TYR A 649 1.95 -6.82 -21.62
N LEU A 650 1.71 -7.50 -22.73
CA LEU A 650 0.45 -8.18 -23.05
C LEU A 650 0.67 -9.68 -22.94
N THR A 651 -0.16 -10.36 -22.19
CA THR A 651 -0.06 -11.83 -22.05
C THR A 651 -1.38 -12.48 -22.47
N GLU A 652 -1.32 -13.35 -23.44
CA GLU A 652 -2.44 -14.20 -23.82
C GLU A 652 -2.26 -15.57 -23.18
N VAL A 653 -3.19 -16.00 -22.34
CA VAL A 653 -3.20 -17.31 -21.72
C VAL A 653 -4.17 -18.20 -22.46
N ILE A 654 -3.69 -19.31 -23.00
CA ILE A 654 -4.45 -20.24 -23.83
C ILE A 654 -4.51 -21.58 -23.12
N ALA A 655 -5.71 -22.12 -22.96
CA ALA A 655 -5.92 -23.46 -22.46
C ALA A 655 -6.42 -24.39 -23.56
N THR A 656 -5.80 -25.55 -23.68
CA THR A 656 -6.16 -26.60 -24.64
C THR A 656 -6.40 -27.94 -23.93
N ARG A 657 -7.28 -28.76 -24.50
CA ARG A 657 -7.57 -30.11 -24.04
C ARG A 657 -7.76 -31.02 -25.23
N ASP A 658 -7.04 -32.12 -25.30
CA ASP A 658 -7.11 -33.08 -26.44
C ASP A 658 -6.92 -32.41 -27.83
N LYS A 659 -6.14 -31.32 -27.91
CA LYS A 659 -5.89 -30.44 -29.06
C LYS A 659 -7.01 -29.46 -29.40
N ASP A 660 -8.13 -29.47 -28.67
CA ASP A 660 -9.17 -28.46 -28.83
C ASP A 660 -8.92 -27.31 -27.87
N GLU A 661 -9.14 -26.08 -28.35
CA GLU A 661 -9.07 -24.91 -27.46
C GLU A 661 -10.26 -24.91 -26.52
N VAL A 662 -9.99 -24.94 -25.22
CA VAL A 662 -10.97 -24.78 -24.16
C VAL A 662 -11.38 -23.31 -24.04
N GLY A 663 -10.43 -22.43 -24.16
CA GLY A 663 -10.62 -20.98 -24.12
C GLY A 663 -9.29 -20.25 -24.00
N ARG A 664 -9.39 -18.92 -24.05
CA ARG A 664 -8.26 -18.01 -23.86
C ARG A 664 -8.65 -16.81 -23.07
N ASP A 665 -7.67 -16.16 -22.48
CA ASP A 665 -7.83 -14.89 -21.78
C ASP A 665 -6.60 -14.01 -21.99
N VAL A 666 -6.82 -12.70 -21.93
CA VAL A 666 -5.76 -11.70 -22.11
C VAL A 666 -5.64 -10.88 -20.84
N LEU A 667 -4.42 -10.75 -20.35
CA LEU A 667 -4.09 -9.87 -19.26
C LEU A 667 -2.95 -8.93 -19.64
N THR A 668 -2.86 -7.81 -18.94
CA THR A 668 -1.81 -6.83 -19.12
C THR A 668 -1.13 -6.55 -17.78
N PHE A 669 0.18 -6.38 -17.83
CA PHE A 669 0.96 -5.86 -16.71
C PHE A 669 2.07 -4.96 -17.22
N ALA A 670 2.66 -4.16 -16.34
CA ALA A 670 3.80 -3.33 -16.70
C ALA A 670 4.89 -3.44 -15.64
N ARG A 671 6.14 -3.38 -16.10
CA ARG A 671 7.28 -3.16 -15.24
C ARG A 671 7.65 -1.69 -15.28
N MET A 672 7.74 -1.08 -14.12
CA MET A 672 8.24 0.28 -13.92
C MET A 672 9.45 0.25 -13.00
N ASP A 673 10.56 0.75 -13.51
CA ASP A 673 11.80 0.86 -12.74
C ASP A 673 11.83 2.19 -11.96
N GLY A 674 12.29 2.17 -10.70
CA GLY A 674 12.52 3.37 -9.89
C GLY A 674 11.27 4.08 -9.36
N VAL A 675 10.11 3.45 -9.36
CA VAL A 675 8.85 4.08 -8.91
C VAL A 675 8.83 4.29 -7.40
N ALA A 676 9.36 3.33 -6.62
CA ALA A 676 9.39 3.44 -5.16
C ALA A 676 10.21 4.66 -4.69
N GLU A 677 11.25 5.03 -5.42
CA GLU A 677 12.09 6.19 -5.13
C GLU A 677 11.41 7.55 -5.42
N ASN A 678 10.42 7.56 -6.30
CA ASN A 678 9.64 8.77 -6.58
C ASN A 678 8.60 9.05 -5.50
N PHE A 679 8.10 8.00 -4.82
CA PHE A 679 7.07 8.13 -3.78
C PHE A 679 7.66 8.44 -2.40
N HIS A 680 8.87 7.97 -2.09
CA HIS A 680 9.53 8.16 -0.80
C HIS A 680 10.71 9.13 -0.94
N THR A 681 10.42 10.41 -1.15
CA THR A 681 11.43 11.46 -1.25
C THR A 681 11.85 12.00 0.11
N GLU A 682 11.14 11.67 1.18
CA GLU A 682 11.51 12.00 2.55
C GLU A 682 12.64 11.10 3.04
N GLN A 683 13.49 11.63 3.91
CA GLN A 683 14.51 10.83 4.58
C GLN A 683 13.85 9.79 5.49
N ASN A 684 14.14 8.51 5.30
CA ASN A 684 13.70 7.43 6.19
C ASN A 684 14.65 7.33 7.41
N ARG A 685 14.54 8.33 8.28
CA ARG A 685 15.36 8.43 9.50
C ARG A 685 15.16 7.23 10.43
N ASP A 686 13.93 6.73 10.54
CA ASP A 686 13.61 5.60 11.42
C ASP A 686 14.36 4.33 11.02
N LEU A 687 14.46 4.04 9.72
CA LEU A 687 15.24 2.91 9.20
C LEU A 687 16.73 3.08 9.53
N LEU A 688 17.29 4.27 9.27
CA LEU A 688 18.70 4.57 9.49
C LEU A 688 19.07 4.53 10.98
N GLU A 689 18.23 5.07 11.87
CA GLU A 689 18.42 5.02 13.32
C GLU A 689 18.31 3.59 13.83
N LYS A 690 17.29 2.84 13.40
CA LYS A 690 17.08 1.44 13.78
C LYS A 690 18.26 0.57 13.38
N LEU A 691 18.72 0.67 12.12
CA LEU A 691 19.87 -0.10 11.62
C LEU A 691 21.13 0.18 12.44
N SER A 692 21.41 1.45 12.69
CA SER A 692 22.60 1.82 13.48
C SER A 692 22.50 1.36 14.92
N ALA A 693 21.35 1.53 15.57
CA ALA A 693 21.14 1.11 16.97
C ALA A 693 21.24 -0.42 17.14
N GLU A 694 20.64 -1.18 16.23
CA GLU A 694 20.63 -2.65 16.32
C GLU A 694 21.99 -3.29 16.06
N THR A 695 22.86 -2.64 15.28
CA THR A 695 24.23 -3.12 14.99
C THR A 695 25.30 -2.55 15.91
N GLY A 696 24.95 -1.67 16.87
CA GLY A 696 25.87 -1.02 17.79
C GLY A 696 26.64 0.15 17.18
N GLY A 697 26.18 0.68 16.04
CA GLY A 697 26.64 1.91 15.42
C GLY A 697 25.91 3.13 15.96
N ARG A 698 25.86 4.19 15.14
CA ARG A 698 25.17 5.44 15.48
C ARG A 698 24.71 6.14 14.21
N TYR A 699 23.52 6.76 14.28
CA TYR A 699 23.01 7.69 13.28
C TYR A 699 23.71 9.07 13.41
N TRP A 700 24.03 9.68 12.26
CA TRP A 700 24.69 10.96 12.14
C TRP A 700 23.93 11.88 11.17
N THR A 701 23.90 13.16 11.50
CA THR A 701 23.51 14.19 10.55
C THR A 701 24.71 14.64 9.72
N PRO A 702 24.52 15.22 8.53
CA PRO A 702 25.61 15.75 7.72
C PRO A 702 26.50 16.78 8.45
N GLN A 703 25.93 17.53 9.42
CA GLN A 703 26.63 18.52 10.22
C GLN A 703 27.57 17.89 11.27
N ASP A 704 27.17 16.72 11.80
CA ASP A 704 27.91 16.05 12.87
C ASP A 704 28.88 14.97 12.39
N VAL A 705 28.88 14.65 11.11
CA VAL A 705 29.68 13.56 10.51
C VAL A 705 31.18 13.70 10.74
N SER A 706 31.67 14.91 10.96
CA SER A 706 33.10 15.18 11.28
C SER A 706 33.57 14.49 12.57
N LYS A 707 32.68 14.09 13.46
CA LYS A 707 32.95 13.38 14.71
C LYS A 707 33.01 11.85 14.55
N LEU A 708 32.54 11.34 13.43
CA LEU A 708 32.45 9.91 13.10
C LEU A 708 33.81 9.18 13.20
N PRO A 709 34.94 9.70 12.68
CA PRO A 709 36.22 9.01 12.76
C PRO A 709 36.72 8.73 14.19
N GLY A 710 36.31 9.59 15.13
CA GLY A 710 36.61 9.43 16.55
C GLY A 710 35.82 8.25 17.17
N GLU A 711 34.59 8.08 16.77
CA GLU A 711 33.71 7.01 17.27
C GLU A 711 34.07 5.63 16.70
N ILE A 712 34.39 5.57 15.41
CA ILE A 712 34.79 4.33 14.73
C ILE A 712 36.05 3.71 15.35
N SER A 713 36.97 4.52 15.83
CA SER A 713 38.22 4.05 16.46
C SER A 713 37.95 3.11 17.65
N TYR A 714 36.81 3.21 18.32
CA TYR A 714 36.44 2.41 19.49
C TYR A 714 35.47 1.27 19.14
N SER A 715 35.61 0.66 17.99
CA SER A 715 34.87 -0.56 17.63
C SER A 715 35.49 -1.81 18.26
N GLU A 716 34.67 -2.80 18.56
CA GLU A 716 35.11 -4.13 19.03
C GLU A 716 35.27 -5.14 17.88
N ALA A 717 34.96 -4.74 16.64
CA ALA A 717 35.08 -5.58 15.46
C ALA A 717 36.52 -5.71 14.95
N GLY A 718 36.77 -6.68 14.11
CA GLY A 718 38.07 -6.83 13.43
C GLY A 718 39.25 -7.07 14.40
N ILE A 719 40.39 -6.46 14.11
CA ILE A 719 41.64 -6.59 14.90
C ILE A 719 41.70 -5.46 15.91
N THR A 720 41.49 -5.76 17.20
CA THR A 720 41.46 -4.76 18.27
C THR A 720 42.64 -4.89 19.23
N VAL A 721 43.00 -3.78 19.85
CA VAL A 721 43.95 -3.70 20.98
C VAL A 721 43.17 -3.15 22.17
N ARG A 722 43.33 -3.77 23.34
CA ARG A 722 42.76 -3.23 24.58
C ARG A 722 43.64 -2.14 25.10
N ASP A 723 43.12 -0.95 25.15
CA ASP A 723 43.82 0.24 25.72
C ASP A 723 43.15 0.67 27.02
N THR A 724 44.00 1.12 27.94
CA THR A 724 43.55 1.51 29.29
C THR A 724 43.59 3.05 29.38
N LYS A 725 42.39 3.65 29.47
CA LYS A 725 42.26 5.11 29.61
C LYS A 725 42.13 5.47 31.08
N GLU A 726 43.14 6.13 31.64
CA GLU A 726 43.15 6.53 33.03
C GLU A 726 42.20 7.68 33.31
N LEU A 727 41.39 7.55 34.39
CA LEU A 727 40.42 8.57 34.77
C LEU A 727 40.92 9.55 35.85
N TRP A 728 41.98 9.20 36.58
CA TRP A 728 42.49 10.01 37.69
C TRP A 728 43.03 11.38 37.25
N ASN A 729 43.52 11.52 36.01
CA ASN A 729 44.11 12.74 35.44
C ASN A 729 43.09 13.55 34.58
N MET A 730 41.83 13.35 34.77
CA MET A 730 40.78 14.14 34.09
C MET A 730 40.64 15.54 34.71
N PRO A 731 40.43 16.61 33.91
CA PRO A 731 40.22 17.97 34.42
C PRO A 731 39.08 18.09 35.44
N ILE A 732 37.99 17.30 35.29
CA ILE A 732 36.90 17.29 36.27
C ILE A 732 37.33 16.83 37.67
N VAL A 733 38.25 15.86 37.73
CA VAL A 733 38.81 15.38 39.00
C VAL A 733 39.58 16.47 39.71
N PHE A 734 40.43 17.18 38.97
CA PHE A 734 41.18 18.32 39.50
C PHE A 734 40.25 19.45 40.01
N LEU A 735 39.22 19.76 39.22
CA LEU A 735 38.21 20.72 39.65
C LEU A 735 37.49 20.32 40.93
N LEU A 736 37.11 19.03 41.08
CA LEU A 736 36.50 18.52 42.31
C LEU A 736 37.44 18.61 43.50
N LEU A 737 38.73 18.29 43.32
CA LEU A 737 39.74 18.41 44.37
C LEU A 737 39.94 19.87 44.86
N LEU A 738 39.70 20.86 43.99
CA LEU A 738 39.75 22.29 44.33
C LEU A 738 38.39 22.77 44.91
N LEU A 739 37.29 22.38 44.33
CA LEU A 739 35.96 22.88 44.72
C LEU A 739 35.50 22.37 46.06
N LEU A 740 35.74 21.08 46.43
CA LEU A 740 35.33 20.51 47.66
C LEU A 740 35.94 21.22 48.88
N PRO A 741 37.29 21.40 49.00
CA PRO A 741 37.88 22.12 50.09
C PRO A 741 37.58 23.63 50.07
N SER A 742 37.44 24.22 48.88
CA SER A 742 37.07 25.64 48.75
C SER A 742 35.63 25.87 49.26
N ALA A 743 34.73 25.00 48.92
CA ALA A 743 33.32 25.05 49.39
C ALA A 743 33.28 24.84 50.91
N GLU A 744 34.04 23.87 51.46
CA GLU A 744 34.15 23.66 52.90
C GLU A 744 34.69 24.91 53.60
N TRP A 745 35.77 25.48 53.10
CA TRP A 745 36.40 26.68 53.67
C TRP A 745 35.45 27.88 53.63
N LEU A 746 34.75 28.14 52.54
CA LEU A 746 33.77 29.21 52.40
C LEU A 746 32.58 29.04 53.39
N LEU A 747 32.08 27.81 53.53
CA LEU A 747 30.99 27.51 54.44
C LEU A 747 31.42 27.66 55.91
N ARG A 748 32.65 27.20 56.30
CA ARG A 748 33.21 27.42 57.62
C ARG A 748 33.33 28.91 57.90
N ARG A 749 33.87 29.69 57.00
CA ARG A 749 34.01 31.14 57.14
C ARG A 749 32.62 31.82 57.24
N ARG A 750 31.66 31.45 56.45
CA ARG A 750 30.31 32.01 56.51
C ARG A 750 29.56 31.66 57.81
N TRP A 751 29.86 30.52 58.40
CA TRP A 751 29.23 30.05 59.62
C TRP A 751 30.03 30.42 60.90
N GLY A 752 31.16 31.10 60.75
CA GLY A 752 31.98 31.53 61.88
C GLY A 752 32.73 30.40 62.62
N VAL A 753 33.00 29.29 61.86
CA VAL A 753 33.68 28.11 62.43
C VAL A 753 35.03 28.05 61.70
N VAL A 754 36.00 28.73 62.34
CA VAL A 754 37.43 28.73 61.91
C VAL A 754 38.25 27.90 62.85
#